data_82e229fefe537af7ad6b2de191e036e4
#
_entry.id   82e229fefe537af7ad6b2de191e036e4
#
_cell.length_a   1.000
_cell.length_b   1.000
_cell.length_c   1.000
_cell.angle_alpha   90.00
_cell.angle_beta   90.00
_cell.angle_gamma   90.00
#
_symmetry.space_group_name_H-M   'P 1'
#
loop_
_entity.id
_entity.type
_entity.pdbx_description
1 polymer ?
#
loop_
_entity_poly.entity_id
_entity_poly.type
_entity_poly.pdbx_seq_one_letter_code
_entity_poly.pdbx_strand_id
1 'polypeptide(L)'
;MTIFNYIAKARYRLPEWRQAFGGASVAILLTGSGASAADLAYKAPQPPALYDWTGVYFGAHTGYAWGNSNWTASSGGAVIDKGSLSLAQGYDGNNQGGSWFNGVQVGYNRMFKNRVVLGAEADVSISSFPNYSGNRIGNTIPVLQGTASYSDNVFASGTVRGRIGYAPGNWLFYATGGFAWTSEQYTLTPSTDSSFQQRVGWVAGAGIEGPLAPHWTVKAEYLYTGYGNNRPINFLTSGQQFTSNLSEQEVRVGLNYHFGEKDPPPTNGFLSDPDRFNFHAQATYTWQGYPAFRSAPGALVVASPPFLGFPAGGEARGIGETTLYAGMRLWKGAELWINPEIDQGLGVGNSIGVGAYVNGEAFKIGSSEPYAKIQRAFIRQTVDLGGEKEDVAADINQFAGTRTADRLVFTFGRMSPLDVFDTNKYANNAKTQFLNWGLLYGLPFDWGGDAWGYGWGATAEWYTGRYTFRLGWFDTEKSAIADNTPTSPTFGVDPTFKQFDIIAEVEERHELWGQPGKFKLVLNLISANLGTYGNAIIPANANSACATALAGGVPGFPALACVRTYTQKVDAHINIEQAITQDIGVFSRIGWAPGYIEDLAVTDSNLFISGGASITGRMWGRPADTIGVAYIYNQISKAEQQYLALGGLGSFVGDGQLANPRAENVFEAYYSWQLNASTAVTFDYQLFANPGFNGDRGPVNLFATRIHWQY
;
A
#
# COMPACT_ATOMS: atom_id res chain seq x y z
N MET A 1 8.70 -26.99 -44.54
CA MET A 1 9.95 -26.76 -45.23
C MET A 1 9.90 -25.35 -45.77
N THR A 2 10.85 -24.49 -45.42
CA THR A 2 10.94 -23.06 -45.83
C THR A 2 10.30 -22.03 -44.88
N ILE A 3 10.72 -21.91 -43.64
CA ILE A 3 10.76 -20.70 -42.82
C ILE A 3 11.84 -20.88 -41.70
N PHE A 4 13.01 -21.30 -42.03
CA PHE A 4 14.15 -21.40 -41.10
C PHE A 4 15.46 -20.98 -41.78
N ASN A 5 15.51 -19.80 -42.39
CA ASN A 5 16.79 -19.29 -42.93
C ASN A 5 16.76 -17.76 -43.13
N TYR A 6 16.47 -16.99 -42.06
CA TYR A 6 16.72 -15.53 -42.15
C TYR A 6 17.06 -14.85 -40.82
N ILE A 7 17.73 -15.55 -39.89
CA ILE A 7 18.34 -14.93 -38.72
C ILE A 7 19.77 -15.43 -38.53
N ALA A 8 20.62 -15.06 -39.48
CA ALA A 8 22.06 -15.19 -39.33
C ALA A 8 22.76 -14.17 -40.20
N LYS A 9 22.76 -12.90 -39.79
CA LYS A 9 23.76 -11.86 -40.15
C LYS A 9 23.26 -10.46 -39.74
N ALA A 10 23.32 -10.17 -38.45
CA ALA A 10 23.45 -8.82 -37.97
C ALA A 10 24.40 -8.82 -36.78
N ARG A 11 25.68 -8.70 -37.03
CA ARG A 11 26.70 -8.38 -36.05
C ARG A 11 26.51 -6.91 -35.65
N TYR A 12 25.81 -6.62 -34.58
CA TYR A 12 25.91 -5.35 -33.92
C TYR A 12 27.08 -5.41 -32.93
N ARG A 13 28.09 -4.56 -33.20
CA ARG A 13 29.19 -4.28 -32.28
C ARG A 13 28.59 -3.57 -31.07
N LEU A 14 28.65 -4.20 -29.91
CA LEU A 14 28.48 -3.56 -28.62
C LEU A 14 29.75 -2.74 -28.32
N PRO A 15 29.63 -1.52 -27.77
CA PRO A 15 30.79 -0.76 -27.31
C PRO A 15 31.43 -1.46 -26.11
N GLU A 16 32.75 -1.50 -26.12
CA GLU A 16 33.61 -2.05 -25.07
C GLU A 16 33.52 -1.21 -23.78
N TRP A 17 32.76 -1.70 -22.79
CA TRP A 17 32.78 -1.24 -21.42
C TRP A 17 33.28 -2.32 -20.45
N ARG A 18 34.23 -3.10 -20.88
CA ARG A 18 34.92 -4.06 -20.05
C ARG A 18 36.44 -3.77 -20.05
N GLN A 19 36.87 -2.71 -19.37
CA GLN A 19 38.24 -2.59 -18.87
C GLN A 19 38.32 -1.46 -17.84
N ALA A 20 38.08 -1.77 -16.58
CA ALA A 20 38.64 -1.04 -15.43
C ALA A 20 38.44 -1.80 -14.10
N PHE A 21 38.76 -3.08 -14.03
CA PHE A 21 39.09 -3.74 -12.77
C PHE A 21 40.15 -4.81 -13.06
N GLY A 22 41.39 -4.37 -13.22
CA GLY A 22 42.59 -5.18 -13.23
C GLY A 22 43.40 -4.88 -11.99
N GLY A 23 43.48 -5.84 -11.07
CA GLY A 23 44.30 -5.72 -9.88
C GLY A 23 45.78 -5.57 -10.21
N ALA A 24 46.44 -4.64 -9.59
CA ALA A 24 47.89 -4.49 -9.56
C ALA A 24 48.40 -4.93 -8.20
N SER A 25 48.94 -6.12 -8.13
CA SER A 25 49.81 -6.55 -7.04
C SER A 25 51.19 -5.88 -7.22
N VAL A 26 51.56 -4.98 -6.33
CA VAL A 26 52.91 -4.38 -6.30
C VAL A 26 53.75 -5.10 -5.26
N ALA A 27 54.75 -5.82 -5.74
CA ALA A 27 55.83 -6.35 -4.90
C ALA A 27 56.80 -5.21 -4.53
N ILE A 28 57.03 -4.99 -3.25
CA ILE A 28 57.97 -4.02 -2.74
C ILE A 28 59.37 -4.65 -2.69
N LEU A 29 60.29 -4.19 -3.51
CA LEU A 29 61.75 -4.40 -3.35
C LEU A 29 62.31 -3.21 -2.61
N LEU A 30 62.80 -3.43 -1.40
CA LEU A 30 63.61 -2.48 -0.62
C LEU A 30 65.05 -2.42 -1.14
N THR A 31 65.45 -1.31 -1.72
CA THR A 31 66.88 -0.91 -1.75
C THR A 31 66.97 0.53 -1.27
N GLY A 32 67.66 0.71 -0.16
CA GLY A 32 67.91 2.00 0.40
C GLY A 32 68.97 2.78 -0.37
N SER A 33 68.73 4.07 -0.57
CA SER A 33 69.76 5.09 -0.69
C SER A 33 69.17 6.43 -0.23
N GLY A 34 69.75 7.04 0.78
CA GLY A 34 69.33 8.32 1.31
C GLY A 34 69.56 9.43 0.27
N ALA A 35 68.51 10.20 0.04
CA ALA A 35 68.58 11.54 -0.51
C ALA A 35 67.61 12.39 0.29
N SER A 36 68.13 13.37 1.00
CA SER A 36 67.35 14.45 1.62
C SER A 36 66.71 15.28 0.51
N ALA A 37 65.43 15.04 0.23
CA ALA A 37 64.61 15.89 -0.60
C ALA A 37 63.89 16.90 0.31
N ALA A 38 64.04 18.17 -0.03
CA ALA A 38 63.36 19.29 0.59
C ALA A 38 61.83 19.05 0.54
N ASP A 39 61.18 19.29 1.66
CA ASP A 39 59.74 19.31 1.85
C ASP A 39 59.11 20.34 0.90
N LEU A 40 58.68 19.90 -0.27
CA LEU A 40 57.69 20.64 -1.07
C LEU A 40 56.38 20.49 -0.31
N ALA A 41 55.91 21.56 0.31
CA ALA A 41 54.58 21.61 0.89
C ALA A 41 53.55 21.19 -0.13
N TYR A 42 53.10 19.94 -0.08
CA TYR A 42 51.98 19.44 -0.90
C TYR A 42 50.75 20.21 -0.46
N LYS A 43 50.38 21.23 -1.24
CA LYS A 43 49.15 21.98 -1.00
C LYS A 43 48.02 20.97 -1.06
N ALA A 44 47.40 20.64 0.08
CA ALA A 44 46.26 19.75 0.13
C ALA A 44 45.25 20.14 -0.95
N PRO A 45 44.71 19.20 -1.74
CA PRO A 45 43.72 19.53 -2.75
C PRO A 45 42.62 20.34 -2.05
N GLN A 46 42.27 21.47 -2.64
CA GLN A 46 41.17 22.26 -2.10
C GLN A 46 39.92 21.36 -2.10
N PRO A 47 39.15 21.31 -1.00
CA PRO A 47 37.92 20.57 -1.01
C PRO A 47 37.02 21.05 -2.16
N PRO A 48 36.36 20.15 -2.89
CA PRO A 48 35.55 20.51 -4.04
C PRO A 48 34.52 21.58 -3.63
N ALA A 49 34.40 22.62 -4.47
CA ALA A 49 33.44 23.69 -4.23
C ALA A 49 32.02 23.13 -4.15
N LEU A 50 31.32 23.46 -3.06
CA LEU A 50 29.94 23.02 -2.86
C LEU A 50 28.99 23.89 -3.69
N TYR A 51 27.94 23.29 -4.22
CA TYR A 51 26.92 23.98 -5.04
C TYR A 51 26.34 25.19 -4.32
N ASP A 52 26.34 26.35 -4.98
CA ASP A 52 25.68 27.58 -4.50
C ASP A 52 24.23 27.63 -4.98
N TRP A 53 23.31 27.56 -4.05
CA TRP A 53 21.86 27.61 -4.30
C TRP A 53 21.31 29.00 -4.57
N THR A 54 22.14 30.06 -4.45
CA THR A 54 21.70 31.44 -4.66
C THR A 54 21.41 31.69 -6.12
N GLY A 55 20.27 32.31 -6.41
CA GLY A 55 19.92 32.76 -7.75
C GLY A 55 18.48 32.47 -8.15
N VAL A 56 18.13 33.01 -9.30
CA VAL A 56 16.84 32.74 -9.98
C VAL A 56 16.92 31.40 -10.71
N TYR A 57 15.82 30.69 -10.71
CA TYR A 57 15.66 29.48 -11.54
C TYR A 57 14.29 29.46 -12.21
N PHE A 58 14.23 28.78 -13.34
CA PHE A 58 13.01 28.44 -14.05
C PHE A 58 13.01 26.93 -14.36
N GLY A 59 11.86 26.30 -14.27
CA GLY A 59 11.78 24.86 -14.50
C GLY A 59 10.44 24.36 -14.95
N ALA A 60 10.41 23.08 -15.21
CA ALA A 60 9.20 22.33 -15.48
C ALA A 60 9.08 21.18 -14.49
N HIS A 61 7.85 20.74 -14.21
CA HIS A 61 7.57 19.60 -13.36
C HIS A 61 6.48 18.73 -13.96
N THR A 62 6.50 17.47 -13.56
CA THR A 62 5.43 16.50 -13.76
C THR A 62 5.18 15.78 -12.45
N GLY A 63 3.97 15.34 -12.23
CA GLY A 63 3.61 14.67 -10.99
C GLY A 63 2.28 13.98 -11.05
N TYR A 64 1.91 13.41 -9.92
CA TYR A 64 0.61 12.80 -9.69
C TYR A 64 -0.03 13.44 -8.47
N ALA A 65 -1.26 13.93 -8.64
CA ALA A 65 -2.09 14.47 -7.59
C ALA A 65 -3.20 13.48 -7.24
N TRP A 66 -3.52 13.35 -5.97
CA TRP A 66 -4.65 12.58 -5.48
C TRP A 66 -5.26 13.26 -4.26
N GLY A 67 -6.53 13.00 -4.01
CA GLY A 67 -7.17 13.66 -2.88
C GLY A 67 -8.64 13.33 -2.71
N ASN A 68 -9.29 14.15 -1.91
CA ASN A 68 -10.67 13.97 -1.51
C ASN A 68 -11.46 15.26 -1.79
N SER A 69 -12.56 15.11 -2.53
CA SER A 69 -13.59 16.14 -2.66
C SER A 69 -14.82 15.68 -1.87
N ASN A 70 -15.00 16.24 -0.67
CA ASN A 70 -16.09 15.86 0.25
C ASN A 70 -17.26 16.81 0.07
N TRP A 71 -18.42 16.26 -0.26
CA TRP A 71 -19.63 17.01 -0.53
C TRP A 71 -20.67 16.78 0.56
N THR A 72 -21.25 17.87 1.06
CA THR A 72 -22.35 17.86 2.01
C THR A 72 -23.54 18.58 1.39
N ALA A 73 -24.71 17.96 1.39
CA ALA A 73 -25.92 18.60 0.91
C ALA A 73 -26.33 19.76 1.81
N SER A 74 -26.53 20.94 1.22
CA SER A 74 -26.80 22.17 1.98
C SER A 74 -28.27 22.50 2.16
N SER A 75 -29.19 21.97 1.41
CA SER A 75 -30.65 21.91 1.60
C SER A 75 -31.43 21.93 0.26
N GLY A 76 -32.56 21.23 0.25
CA GLY A 76 -33.78 21.50 -0.51
C GLY A 76 -33.66 21.72 -2.02
N GLY A 77 -33.02 20.85 -2.77
CA GLY A 77 -33.18 20.79 -4.22
C GLY A 77 -34.26 19.79 -4.64
N ALA A 78 -34.89 20.01 -5.80
CA ALA A 78 -35.83 19.05 -6.36
C ALA A 78 -35.10 17.77 -6.81
N VAL A 79 -35.69 16.62 -6.52
CA VAL A 79 -35.26 15.35 -7.11
C VAL A 79 -35.81 15.32 -8.53
N ILE A 80 -34.96 15.54 -9.52
CA ILE A 80 -35.43 15.69 -10.91
C ILE A 80 -35.24 14.39 -11.69
N ASP A 81 -34.16 13.65 -11.41
CA ASP A 81 -33.79 12.47 -12.18
C ASP A 81 -33.72 11.21 -11.31
N LYS A 82 -33.99 10.06 -11.92
CA LYS A 82 -33.75 8.76 -11.31
C LYS A 82 -32.30 8.68 -10.83
N GLY A 83 -32.13 8.37 -9.55
CA GLY A 83 -30.80 8.28 -8.93
C GLY A 83 -30.25 9.59 -8.38
N SER A 84 -30.92 10.74 -8.62
CA SER A 84 -30.58 11.98 -7.91
C SER A 84 -30.70 11.78 -6.42
N LEU A 85 -29.73 12.30 -5.66
CA LEU A 85 -29.73 12.19 -4.20
C LEU A 85 -30.92 12.93 -3.59
N SER A 86 -31.59 12.31 -2.61
CA SER A 86 -32.63 12.98 -1.84
C SER A 86 -32.00 13.88 -0.81
N LEU A 87 -31.91 15.17 -1.10
CA LEU A 87 -31.31 16.17 -0.21
C LEU A 87 -32.09 16.39 1.10
N ALA A 88 -33.36 15.91 1.14
CA ALA A 88 -34.18 16.00 2.33
C ALA A 88 -33.65 15.14 3.53
N GLN A 89 -32.77 14.20 3.27
CA GLN A 89 -32.23 13.28 4.28
C GLN A 89 -30.79 13.61 4.73
N GLY A 90 -30.21 14.68 4.18
CA GLY A 90 -28.79 14.97 4.36
C GLY A 90 -27.91 13.98 3.57
N TYR A 91 -26.83 14.47 3.02
CA TYR A 91 -25.89 13.65 2.29
C TYR A 91 -24.48 14.16 2.53
N ASP A 92 -23.61 13.24 2.94
CA ASP A 92 -22.18 13.43 2.97
C ASP A 92 -21.53 12.46 2.00
N GLY A 93 -20.90 12.97 0.96
CA GLY A 93 -20.20 12.20 -0.07
C GLY A 93 -18.72 12.45 -0.05
N ASN A 94 -17.94 11.39 -0.06
CA ASN A 94 -16.51 11.46 -0.26
C ASN A 94 -16.21 10.98 -1.67
N ASN A 95 -15.72 11.88 -2.54
CA ASN A 95 -15.27 11.57 -3.88
C ASN A 95 -13.73 11.57 -3.86
N GLN A 96 -13.14 10.43 -4.14
CA GLN A 96 -11.70 10.27 -4.25
C GLN A 96 -11.30 10.17 -5.71
N GLY A 97 -10.11 10.66 -6.00
CA GLY A 97 -9.57 10.58 -7.35
C GLY A 97 -8.14 11.06 -7.41
N GLY A 98 -7.58 11.01 -8.61
CA GLY A 98 -6.25 11.52 -8.88
C GLY A 98 -5.95 11.55 -10.37
N SER A 99 -4.92 12.29 -10.73
CA SER A 99 -4.46 12.39 -12.12
C SER A 99 -3.02 12.83 -12.21
N TRP A 100 -2.41 12.53 -13.35
CA TRP A 100 -1.15 13.13 -13.74
C TRP A 100 -1.34 14.60 -14.09
N PHE A 101 -0.34 15.41 -13.75
CA PHE A 101 -0.28 16.81 -14.12
C PHE A 101 1.12 17.19 -14.61
N ASN A 102 1.19 18.28 -15.36
CA ASN A 102 2.42 18.89 -15.83
C ASN A 102 2.35 20.38 -15.59
N GLY A 103 3.49 20.99 -15.31
CA GLY A 103 3.51 22.42 -15.02
C GLY A 103 4.88 23.04 -15.18
N VAL A 104 4.90 24.34 -14.91
CA VAL A 104 6.12 25.15 -14.92
C VAL A 104 6.26 25.88 -13.59
N GLN A 105 7.49 26.15 -13.21
CA GLN A 105 7.80 26.88 -11.98
C GLN A 105 8.89 27.90 -12.21
N VAL A 106 8.86 28.94 -11.39
CA VAL A 106 9.90 29.97 -11.31
C VAL A 106 10.16 30.27 -9.84
N GLY A 107 11.42 30.46 -9.47
CA GLY A 107 11.74 30.78 -8.09
C GLY A 107 13.08 31.50 -7.95
N TYR A 108 13.31 31.92 -6.70
CA TYR A 108 14.56 32.53 -6.28
C TYR A 108 14.99 31.94 -4.93
N ASN A 109 16.25 31.58 -4.82
CA ASN A 109 16.86 31.12 -3.58
C ASN A 109 17.99 32.07 -3.15
N ARG A 110 18.20 32.17 -1.85
CA ARG A 110 19.36 32.79 -1.23
C ARG A 110 19.97 31.86 -0.21
N MET A 111 21.18 31.42 -0.46
CA MET A 111 21.95 30.61 0.49
C MET A 111 22.80 31.52 1.38
N PHE A 112 22.80 31.20 2.67
CA PHE A 112 23.62 31.88 3.68
C PHE A 112 24.91 31.10 3.96
N LYS A 113 25.88 31.73 4.62
CA LYS A 113 27.18 31.11 4.94
C LYS A 113 27.04 29.83 5.77
N ASN A 114 26.03 29.72 6.60
CA ASN A 114 25.70 28.52 7.40
C ASN A 114 24.94 27.44 6.61
N ARG A 115 24.88 27.55 5.29
CA ARG A 115 24.22 26.59 4.38
C ARG A 115 22.70 26.53 4.50
N VAL A 116 22.10 27.46 5.22
CA VAL A 116 20.63 27.66 5.21
C VAL A 116 20.25 28.32 3.92
N VAL A 117 19.17 27.87 3.29
CA VAL A 117 18.60 28.44 2.07
C VAL A 117 17.21 28.95 2.37
N LEU A 118 16.95 30.23 2.04
CA LEU A 118 15.62 30.80 2.02
C LEU A 118 15.24 31.11 0.56
N GLY A 119 14.02 30.82 0.18
CA GLY A 119 13.57 31.04 -1.18
C GLY A 119 12.07 31.27 -1.29
N ALA A 120 11.67 31.62 -2.49
CA ALA A 120 10.26 31.69 -2.91
C ALA A 120 10.12 31.00 -4.27
N GLU A 121 9.00 30.33 -4.46
CA GLU A 121 8.67 29.63 -5.72
C GLU A 121 7.21 29.88 -6.06
N ALA A 122 6.93 30.10 -7.34
CA ALA A 122 5.58 30.12 -7.89
C ALA A 122 5.48 29.10 -9.01
N ASP A 123 4.36 28.38 -9.08
CA ASP A 123 4.09 27.39 -10.10
C ASP A 123 2.65 27.44 -10.61
N VAL A 124 2.50 26.90 -11.82
CA VAL A 124 1.20 26.65 -12.45
C VAL A 124 1.23 25.25 -13.03
N SER A 125 0.21 24.47 -12.74
CA SER A 125 0.02 23.12 -13.20
C SER A 125 -1.27 23.00 -14.01
N ILE A 126 -1.22 22.22 -15.07
CA ILE A 126 -2.37 21.81 -15.86
C ILE A 126 -2.50 20.30 -15.69
N SER A 127 -3.62 19.85 -15.19
CA SER A 127 -3.87 18.43 -15.01
C SER A 127 -4.40 17.79 -16.29
N SER A 128 -4.06 16.52 -16.47
CA SER A 128 -4.67 15.68 -17.49
C SER A 128 -6.03 15.15 -17.01
N PHE A 129 -6.85 16.01 -16.36
CA PHE A 129 -8.16 15.70 -15.79
C PHE A 129 -8.13 14.87 -14.50
N PRO A 130 -7.73 15.39 -13.33
CA PRO A 130 -8.09 14.74 -12.07
C PRO A 130 -9.60 14.77 -11.95
N ASN A 131 -10.18 13.59 -12.03
CA ASN A 131 -11.61 13.41 -11.90
C ASN A 131 -11.88 12.75 -10.54
N TYR A 132 -12.36 13.55 -9.59
CA TYR A 132 -12.91 13.06 -8.33
C TYR A 132 -14.34 12.65 -8.59
N SER A 133 -14.60 11.40 -8.95
CA SER A 133 -15.94 10.93 -9.24
C SER A 133 -16.42 9.92 -8.22
N GLY A 134 -17.69 10.01 -7.88
CA GLY A 134 -18.38 9.04 -7.06
C GLY A 134 -19.71 8.66 -7.68
N ASN A 135 -19.90 7.38 -7.95
CA ASN A 135 -21.20 6.83 -8.28
C ASN A 135 -21.97 6.60 -6.98
N ARG A 136 -23.20 7.13 -6.90
CA ARG A 136 -24.07 6.94 -5.74
C ARG A 136 -25.38 6.34 -6.19
N ILE A 137 -25.84 5.33 -5.46
CA ILE A 137 -27.24 4.87 -5.54
C ILE A 137 -28.04 5.88 -4.75
N GLY A 138 -28.64 6.82 -5.43
CA GLY A 138 -29.44 7.87 -4.82
C GLY A 138 -30.89 7.51 -4.74
N ASN A 139 -31.51 7.85 -3.64
CA ASN A 139 -32.93 7.86 -3.34
C ASN A 139 -33.51 6.61 -2.67
N THR A 140 -34.11 6.83 -1.51
CA THR A 140 -34.91 5.86 -0.77
C THR A 140 -36.32 5.68 -1.34
N ILE A 141 -36.75 6.53 -2.28
CA ILE A 141 -38.04 6.41 -2.94
C ILE A 141 -37.90 5.40 -4.09
N PRO A 142 -38.56 4.23 -4.05
CA PRO A 142 -38.32 3.14 -5.01
C PRO A 142 -38.49 3.55 -6.47
N VAL A 143 -39.42 4.45 -6.78
CA VAL A 143 -39.73 4.94 -8.14
C VAL A 143 -38.60 5.85 -8.71
N LEU A 144 -37.77 6.39 -7.83
CA LEU A 144 -36.67 7.29 -8.18
C LEU A 144 -35.30 6.66 -7.96
N GLN A 145 -35.24 5.36 -7.61
CA GLN A 145 -33.97 4.63 -7.48
C GLN A 145 -33.22 4.61 -8.79
N GLY A 146 -31.95 4.90 -8.74
CA GLY A 146 -31.02 4.91 -9.86
C GLY A 146 -29.64 5.32 -9.43
N THR A 147 -28.71 5.42 -10.37
CA THR A 147 -27.33 5.83 -10.11
C THR A 147 -27.13 7.25 -10.59
N ALA A 148 -26.67 8.13 -9.71
CA ALA A 148 -26.15 9.43 -10.06
C ALA A 148 -24.62 9.45 -9.90
N SER A 149 -23.94 10.12 -10.81
CA SER A 149 -22.48 10.37 -10.71
C SER A 149 -22.25 11.84 -10.45
N TYR A 150 -21.53 12.11 -9.38
CA TYR A 150 -21.05 13.45 -9.01
C TYR A 150 -19.55 13.49 -9.27
N SER A 151 -19.08 14.41 -10.08
CA SER A 151 -17.67 14.56 -10.38
C SER A 151 -17.18 15.98 -10.17
N ASP A 152 -15.94 16.09 -9.71
CA ASP A 152 -15.18 17.31 -9.51
C ASP A 152 -13.90 17.20 -10.35
N ASN A 153 -13.79 18.00 -11.40
CA ASN A 153 -12.67 18.01 -12.33
C ASN A 153 -11.81 19.22 -12.07
N VAL A 154 -10.63 19.02 -11.51
CA VAL A 154 -9.59 20.06 -11.38
C VAL A 154 -8.79 20.12 -12.68
N PHE A 155 -8.88 21.20 -13.43
CA PHE A 155 -8.17 21.33 -14.71
C PHE A 155 -6.96 22.27 -14.65
N ALA A 156 -6.86 23.15 -13.68
CA ALA A 156 -5.69 23.98 -13.45
C ALA A 156 -5.52 24.27 -11.97
N SER A 157 -4.29 24.28 -11.51
CA SER A 157 -3.90 24.65 -10.15
C SER A 157 -2.60 25.44 -10.15
N GLY A 158 -2.28 26.10 -9.04
CA GLY A 158 -1.00 26.75 -8.89
C GLY A 158 -0.73 27.17 -7.45
N THR A 159 0.54 27.45 -7.17
CA THR A 159 0.96 27.83 -5.83
C THR A 159 1.92 29.01 -5.84
N VAL A 160 1.94 29.75 -4.72
CA VAL A 160 3.00 30.71 -4.39
C VAL A 160 3.49 30.40 -2.99
N ARG A 161 4.75 29.97 -2.87
CA ARG A 161 5.28 29.36 -1.66
C ARG A 161 6.60 29.98 -1.23
N GLY A 162 6.78 30.12 0.07
CA GLY A 162 8.10 30.28 0.68
C GLY A 162 8.76 28.92 0.86
N ARG A 163 10.09 28.86 0.79
CA ARG A 163 10.86 27.65 1.10
C ARG A 163 12.01 27.97 2.05
N ILE A 164 12.21 27.07 3.01
CA ILE A 164 13.34 27.10 3.94
C ILE A 164 14.03 25.76 3.91
N GLY A 165 15.33 25.76 3.73
CA GLY A 165 16.07 24.51 3.60
C GLY A 165 17.47 24.59 4.15
N TYR A 166 18.13 23.44 4.16
CA TYR A 166 19.51 23.26 4.55
C TYR A 166 20.24 22.40 3.53
N ALA A 167 21.42 22.85 3.14
CA ALA A 167 22.26 22.18 2.15
C ALA A 167 23.58 21.70 2.79
N PRO A 168 23.60 20.55 3.49
CA PRO A 168 24.80 20.04 4.17
C PRO A 168 25.93 19.67 3.19
N GLY A 169 25.60 19.44 1.94
CA GLY A 169 26.49 19.17 0.81
C GLY A 169 25.99 19.88 -0.44
N ASN A 170 25.88 19.15 -1.52
CA ASN A 170 25.34 19.68 -2.79
C ASN A 170 23.83 19.55 -2.92
N TRP A 171 23.17 18.80 -2.05
CA TRP A 171 21.74 18.63 -2.05
C TRP A 171 21.08 19.58 -1.05
N LEU A 172 19.96 20.13 -1.45
CA LEU A 172 19.10 20.99 -0.65
C LEU A 172 17.90 20.19 -0.16
N PHE A 173 17.75 20.08 1.15
CA PHE A 173 16.56 19.58 1.82
C PHE A 173 15.75 20.77 2.28
N TYR A 174 14.45 20.81 1.97
CA TYR A 174 13.64 21.98 2.31
C TYR A 174 12.23 21.63 2.70
N ALA A 175 11.64 22.47 3.53
CA ALA A 175 10.22 22.58 3.74
C ALA A 175 9.70 23.79 2.93
N THR A 176 8.44 23.71 2.51
CA THR A 176 7.79 24.77 1.74
C THR A 176 6.36 24.93 2.20
N GLY A 177 5.82 26.15 2.06
CA GLY A 177 4.44 26.44 2.39
C GLY A 177 4.00 27.79 1.88
N GLY A 178 2.70 27.94 1.65
CA GLY A 178 2.18 29.15 1.08
C GLY A 178 0.73 29.11 0.66
N PHE A 179 0.42 29.88 -0.34
CA PHE A 179 -0.89 30.04 -0.95
C PHE A 179 -1.06 29.08 -2.13
N ALA A 180 -2.25 28.51 -2.28
CA ALA A 180 -2.65 27.68 -3.40
C ALA A 180 -3.97 28.15 -4.00
N TRP A 181 -4.16 27.88 -5.29
CA TRP A 181 -5.42 28.08 -5.98
C TRP A 181 -5.70 26.94 -6.94
N THR A 182 -7.00 26.70 -7.24
CA THR A 182 -7.44 25.69 -8.21
C THR A 182 -8.67 26.19 -8.96
N SER A 183 -8.84 25.67 -10.18
CA SER A 183 -10.01 25.87 -11.04
C SER A 183 -10.68 24.53 -11.29
N GLU A 184 -11.96 24.45 -10.94
CA GLU A 184 -12.71 23.20 -10.85
C GLU A 184 -14.02 23.28 -11.63
N GLN A 185 -14.42 22.15 -12.22
CA GLN A 185 -15.73 21.95 -12.82
C GLN A 185 -16.44 20.79 -12.15
N TYR A 186 -17.56 21.08 -11.55
CA TYR A 186 -18.46 20.09 -10.98
C TYR A 186 -19.49 19.65 -12.02
N THR A 187 -19.75 18.35 -12.11
CA THR A 187 -20.78 17.82 -12.99
C THR A 187 -21.67 16.81 -12.28
N LEU A 188 -22.94 16.84 -12.62
CA LEU A 188 -23.96 15.89 -12.17
C LEU A 188 -24.49 15.12 -13.36
N THR A 189 -24.29 13.80 -13.37
CA THR A 189 -24.85 12.90 -14.38
C THR A 189 -25.95 12.07 -13.73
N PRO A 190 -27.15 11.88 -14.34
CA PRO A 190 -27.49 12.11 -15.74
C PRO A 190 -28.02 13.51 -16.12
N SER A 191 -28.15 14.45 -15.18
CA SER A 191 -28.78 15.76 -15.48
C SER A 191 -27.99 16.66 -16.43
N THR A 192 -26.72 16.33 -16.74
CA THR A 192 -25.78 17.17 -17.49
C THR A 192 -25.53 18.56 -16.87
N ASP A 193 -25.91 18.71 -15.63
CA ASP A 193 -25.78 19.99 -14.90
C ASP A 193 -24.32 20.18 -14.49
N SER A 194 -23.81 21.41 -14.59
CA SER A 194 -22.44 21.71 -14.27
C SER A 194 -22.30 23.04 -13.53
N SER A 195 -21.29 23.14 -12.69
CA SER A 195 -20.92 24.35 -11.96
C SER A 195 -19.41 24.54 -12.00
N PHE A 196 -18.98 25.76 -12.33
CA PHE A 196 -17.57 26.12 -12.39
C PHE A 196 -17.19 26.96 -11.17
N GLN A 197 -16.04 26.64 -10.57
CA GLN A 197 -15.55 27.39 -9.42
C GLN A 197 -14.03 27.56 -9.40
N GLN A 198 -13.61 28.62 -8.74
CA GLN A 198 -12.22 28.84 -8.35
C GLN A 198 -12.12 28.80 -6.82
N ARG A 199 -11.14 28.06 -6.33
CA ARG A 199 -10.83 28.00 -4.91
C ARG A 199 -9.46 28.57 -4.62
N VAL A 200 -9.32 28.99 -3.38
CA VAL A 200 -8.04 29.38 -2.81
C VAL A 200 -7.83 28.61 -1.51
N GLY A 201 -6.57 28.34 -1.20
CA GLY A 201 -6.22 27.54 -0.06
C GLY A 201 -4.79 27.73 0.39
N TRP A 202 -4.33 26.84 1.22
CA TRP A 202 -2.95 26.79 1.70
C TRP A 202 -2.28 25.51 1.23
N VAL A 203 -0.98 25.57 1.08
CA VAL A 203 -0.14 24.42 0.73
C VAL A 203 1.03 24.34 1.70
N ALA A 204 1.39 23.10 2.06
CA ALA A 204 2.59 22.79 2.82
C ALA A 204 3.24 21.50 2.29
N GLY A 205 4.56 21.43 2.37
CA GLY A 205 5.24 20.25 1.89
C GLY A 205 6.74 20.27 2.18
N ALA A 206 7.41 19.29 1.61
CA ALA A 206 8.85 19.15 1.72
C ALA A 206 9.43 18.58 0.44
N GLY A 207 10.71 18.84 0.21
CA GLY A 207 11.38 18.33 -0.98
C GLY A 207 12.89 18.25 -0.82
N ILE A 208 13.45 17.58 -1.80
CA ILE A 208 14.89 17.47 -1.98
C ILE A 208 15.23 17.95 -3.40
N GLU A 209 16.30 18.72 -3.54
CA GLU A 209 16.79 19.20 -4.82
C GLU A 209 18.29 19.03 -4.90
N GLY A 210 18.79 18.56 -6.03
CA GLY A 210 20.22 18.31 -6.23
C GLY A 210 20.72 18.67 -7.63
N PRO A 211 22.00 19.02 -7.78
CA PRO A 211 22.57 19.36 -9.07
C PRO A 211 22.69 18.13 -9.96
N LEU A 212 22.23 18.26 -11.20
CA LEU A 212 22.36 17.27 -12.27
C LEU A 212 23.52 17.64 -13.22
N ALA A 213 23.66 18.93 -13.52
CA ALA A 213 24.69 19.55 -14.34
C ALA A 213 24.94 20.99 -13.81
N PRO A 214 25.93 21.76 -14.31
CA PRO A 214 26.29 23.06 -13.76
C PRO A 214 25.13 24.02 -13.51
N HIS A 215 24.18 24.10 -14.44
CA HIS A 215 23.01 24.97 -14.34
C HIS A 215 21.71 24.19 -14.05
N TRP A 216 21.74 22.87 -14.07
CA TRP A 216 20.55 22.04 -13.97
C TRP A 216 20.46 21.34 -12.63
N THR A 217 19.29 21.43 -12.02
CA THR A 217 18.96 20.66 -10.82
C THR A 217 17.72 19.82 -11.05
N VAL A 218 17.67 18.67 -10.39
CA VAL A 218 16.48 17.82 -10.29
C VAL A 218 15.92 17.93 -8.89
N LYS A 219 14.60 18.08 -8.77
CA LYS A 219 13.90 18.09 -7.48
C LYS A 219 12.85 16.99 -7.41
N ALA A 220 12.63 16.46 -6.21
CA ALA A 220 11.49 15.64 -5.86
C ALA A 220 10.79 16.32 -4.68
N GLU A 221 9.46 16.46 -4.74
CA GLU A 221 8.68 17.23 -3.79
C GLU A 221 7.36 16.55 -3.49
N TYR A 222 6.96 16.58 -2.22
CA TYR A 222 5.64 16.21 -1.76
C TYR A 222 4.92 17.46 -1.24
N LEU A 223 3.68 17.66 -1.68
CA LEU A 223 2.83 18.75 -1.22
C LEU A 223 1.49 18.21 -0.71
N TYR A 224 1.00 18.83 0.33
CA TYR A 224 -0.38 18.71 0.78
C TYR A 224 -1.06 20.08 0.65
N THR A 225 -2.22 20.10 -0.01
CA THR A 225 -2.99 21.32 -0.26
C THR A 225 -4.39 21.18 0.30
N GLY A 226 -4.81 22.19 1.07
CA GLY A 226 -6.17 22.30 1.59
C GLY A 226 -6.86 23.53 0.99
N TYR A 227 -7.90 23.32 0.18
CA TYR A 227 -8.59 24.40 -0.55
C TYR A 227 -9.80 24.99 0.21
N GLY A 228 -9.77 24.95 1.53
CA GLY A 228 -10.81 25.55 2.35
C GLY A 228 -12.11 24.74 2.39
N ASN A 229 -12.97 25.13 3.31
CA ASN A 229 -14.15 24.39 3.70
C ASN A 229 -15.41 25.05 3.21
N ASN A 230 -16.45 24.25 2.96
CA ASN A 230 -17.83 24.68 2.74
C ASN A 230 -18.01 25.61 1.52
N ARG A 231 -17.31 25.36 0.42
CA ARG A 231 -17.60 26.06 -0.82
C ARG A 231 -18.93 25.58 -1.41
N PRO A 232 -19.87 26.49 -1.69
CA PRO A 232 -21.17 26.11 -2.24
C PRO A 232 -21.04 25.66 -3.70
N ILE A 233 -21.64 24.53 -4.03
CA ILE A 233 -21.85 24.04 -5.38
C ILE A 233 -23.34 24.18 -5.68
N ASN A 234 -23.69 24.95 -6.71
CA ASN A 234 -25.07 25.17 -7.10
C ASN A 234 -25.29 24.60 -8.51
N PHE A 235 -26.10 23.57 -8.61
CA PHE A 235 -26.57 23.03 -9.87
C PHE A 235 -27.86 23.73 -10.27
N LEU A 236 -27.76 24.61 -11.26
CA LEU A 236 -28.85 25.55 -11.59
C LEU A 236 -30.07 24.82 -12.20
N THR A 237 -29.86 23.76 -12.98
CA THR A 237 -30.94 23.04 -13.64
C THR A 237 -31.69 22.15 -12.65
N SER A 238 -30.96 21.40 -11.85
CA SER A 238 -31.53 20.51 -10.82
C SER A 238 -31.93 21.22 -9.54
N GLY A 239 -31.46 22.45 -9.34
CA GLY A 239 -31.66 23.21 -8.10
C GLY A 239 -30.94 22.60 -6.88
N GLN A 240 -30.08 21.59 -7.08
CA GLN A 240 -29.36 20.94 -6.00
C GLN A 240 -28.19 21.82 -5.53
N GLN A 241 -28.04 21.88 -4.22
CA GLN A 241 -26.96 22.66 -3.57
C GLN A 241 -26.17 21.79 -2.62
N PHE A 242 -24.86 21.89 -2.74
CA PHE A 242 -23.89 21.21 -1.86
C PHE A 242 -22.89 22.24 -1.35
N THR A 243 -22.25 21.89 -0.25
CA THR A 243 -20.95 22.48 0.12
C THR A 243 -19.87 21.42 -0.11
N SER A 244 -18.69 21.82 -0.53
CA SER A 244 -17.60 20.88 -0.72
C SER A 244 -16.30 21.35 -0.07
N ASN A 245 -15.54 20.35 0.40
CA ASN A 245 -14.20 20.48 0.93
C ASN A 245 -13.26 19.71 0.02
N LEU A 246 -12.22 20.37 -0.50
CA LEU A 246 -11.20 19.73 -1.32
C LEU A 246 -9.86 19.74 -0.59
N SER A 247 -9.22 18.59 -0.56
CA SER A 247 -7.81 18.46 -0.17
C SER A 247 -7.08 17.56 -1.15
N GLU A 248 -5.85 17.93 -1.47
CA GLU A 248 -5.01 17.22 -2.44
C GLU A 248 -3.65 16.94 -1.85
N GLN A 249 -3.08 15.85 -2.31
CA GLN A 249 -1.70 15.46 -2.09
C GLN A 249 -1.03 15.32 -3.45
N GLU A 250 0.19 15.78 -3.53
CA GLU A 250 0.95 15.74 -4.78
C GLU A 250 2.35 15.20 -4.53
N VAL A 251 2.78 14.29 -5.42
CA VAL A 251 4.20 13.95 -5.59
C VAL A 251 4.63 14.42 -6.96
N ARG A 252 5.70 15.20 -7.01
CA ARG A 252 6.19 15.76 -8.26
C ARG A 252 7.70 15.69 -8.39
N VAL A 253 8.17 15.52 -9.60
CA VAL A 253 9.57 15.64 -10.00
C VAL A 253 9.70 16.85 -10.91
N GLY A 254 10.69 17.68 -10.64
CA GLY A 254 10.95 18.89 -11.41
C GLY A 254 12.40 18.96 -11.89
N LEU A 255 12.57 19.60 -13.02
CA LEU A 255 13.86 19.95 -13.57
C LEU A 255 13.97 21.48 -13.60
N ASN A 256 14.97 22.07 -12.96
CA ASN A 256 15.19 23.51 -12.87
C ASN A 256 16.47 23.91 -13.59
N TYR A 257 16.42 25.02 -14.31
CA TYR A 257 17.59 25.72 -14.85
C TYR A 257 17.90 26.95 -13.99
N HIS A 258 19.08 26.99 -13.41
CA HIS A 258 19.57 28.09 -12.57
C HIS A 258 20.37 29.09 -13.40
N PHE A 259 20.03 30.35 -13.29
CA PHE A 259 20.76 31.44 -13.93
C PHE A 259 21.98 31.87 -13.11
N GLY A 260 23.01 32.41 -13.78
CA GLY A 260 24.27 32.85 -13.18
C GLY A 260 25.39 31.82 -13.28
N GLU A 261 26.58 32.15 -12.81
CA GLU A 261 27.69 31.20 -12.74
C GLU A 261 27.41 30.12 -11.70
N LYS A 262 27.58 28.88 -12.10
CA LYS A 262 27.43 27.70 -11.25
C LYS A 262 28.65 26.80 -11.35
N ASP A 263 29.22 26.45 -10.22
CA ASP A 263 30.27 25.45 -10.18
C ASP A 263 29.72 24.09 -10.66
N PRO A 264 30.52 23.31 -11.41
CA PRO A 264 30.11 21.99 -11.82
C PRO A 264 29.87 21.13 -10.56
N PRO A 265 28.85 20.27 -10.59
CA PRO A 265 28.59 19.37 -9.46
C PRO A 265 29.80 18.45 -9.28
N PRO A 266 30.20 18.16 -8.02
CA PRO A 266 31.25 17.19 -7.77
C PRO A 266 30.85 15.82 -8.31
N THR A 267 31.84 15.08 -8.78
CA THR A 267 31.65 13.76 -9.40
C THR A 267 31.08 12.69 -8.46
N ASN A 268 31.13 12.95 -7.15
CA ASN A 268 30.52 12.08 -6.13
C ASN A 268 29.25 12.75 -5.60
N GLY A 269 28.10 12.33 -6.10
CA GLY A 269 26.79 12.85 -5.66
C GLY A 269 26.48 12.41 -4.23
N PHE A 270 25.85 13.30 -3.46
CA PHE A 270 25.41 13.03 -2.09
C PHE A 270 24.49 11.80 -1.97
N LEU A 271 23.63 11.54 -2.97
CA LEU A 271 22.77 10.36 -3.00
C LEU A 271 23.51 9.06 -3.33
N SER A 272 24.77 9.14 -3.79
CA SER A 272 25.59 7.96 -4.07
C SER A 272 26.41 7.50 -2.87
N ASP A 273 26.24 8.12 -1.69
CA ASP A 273 26.86 7.66 -0.45
C ASP A 273 26.08 6.46 0.12
N PRO A 274 26.54 5.21 -0.08
CA PRO A 274 25.82 4.01 0.36
C PRO A 274 25.78 3.88 1.89
N ASP A 275 26.66 4.61 2.59
CA ASP A 275 26.68 4.63 4.04
C ASP A 275 25.56 5.52 4.60
N ARG A 276 25.04 6.45 3.82
CA ARG A 276 24.01 7.40 4.25
C ARG A 276 22.65 7.16 3.62
N PHE A 277 22.61 6.72 2.37
CA PHE A 277 21.38 6.50 1.63
C PHE A 277 21.29 5.07 1.11
N ASN A 278 20.08 4.56 1.07
CA ASN A 278 19.76 3.26 0.49
C ASN A 278 18.52 3.41 -0.40
N PHE A 279 18.62 2.93 -1.65
CA PHE A 279 17.52 2.99 -2.61
C PHE A 279 17.33 1.62 -3.24
N HIS A 280 16.09 1.13 -3.15
CA HIS A 280 15.64 -0.06 -3.85
C HIS A 280 14.33 0.23 -4.57
N ALA A 281 14.02 -0.59 -5.55
CA ALA A 281 12.76 -0.50 -6.28
C ALA A 281 12.26 -1.90 -6.61
N GLN A 282 10.96 -2.05 -6.68
CA GLN A 282 10.32 -3.26 -7.21
C GLN A 282 9.14 -2.91 -8.10
N ALA A 283 8.86 -3.80 -9.04
CA ALA A 283 7.64 -3.76 -9.83
C ALA A 283 7.09 -5.18 -9.96
N THR A 284 5.79 -5.33 -9.75
CA THR A 284 5.10 -6.61 -9.86
C THR A 284 3.87 -6.44 -10.71
N TYR A 285 3.68 -7.34 -11.67
CA TYR A 285 2.44 -7.48 -12.40
C TYR A 285 1.92 -8.90 -12.23
N THR A 286 0.67 -9.03 -11.77
CA THR A 286 0.00 -10.31 -11.59
C THR A 286 -1.27 -10.36 -12.43
N TRP A 287 -1.36 -11.33 -13.33
CA TRP A 287 -2.57 -11.71 -14.01
C TRP A 287 -3.18 -12.93 -13.32
N GLN A 288 -4.49 -12.93 -13.12
CA GLN A 288 -5.25 -14.02 -12.52
C GLN A 288 -6.53 -14.28 -13.29
N GLY A 289 -6.97 -15.55 -13.34
CA GLY A 289 -8.22 -15.90 -13.98
C GLY A 289 -8.72 -17.27 -13.55
N TYR A 290 -10.03 -17.45 -13.63
CA TYR A 290 -10.70 -18.73 -13.37
C TYR A 290 -11.87 -18.93 -14.36
N PRO A 291 -12.14 -20.18 -14.78
CA PRO A 291 -13.30 -20.50 -15.61
C PRO A 291 -14.60 -20.49 -14.79
N ALA A 292 -15.73 -20.55 -15.46
CA ALA A 292 -17.02 -20.73 -14.79
C ALA A 292 -17.02 -21.95 -13.89
N PHE A 293 -17.66 -21.83 -12.74
CA PHE A 293 -17.77 -22.89 -11.75
C PHE A 293 -19.23 -23.10 -11.28
N ARG A 294 -19.48 -24.20 -10.58
CA ARG A 294 -20.81 -24.53 -10.07
C ARG A 294 -21.26 -23.51 -9.03
N SER A 295 -22.45 -22.94 -9.23
CA SER A 295 -23.20 -22.17 -8.24
C SER A 295 -24.64 -22.69 -8.28
N ALA A 296 -25.25 -22.95 -7.13
CA ALA A 296 -26.61 -23.52 -7.10
C ALA A 296 -27.62 -22.60 -7.79
N PRO A 297 -28.61 -23.15 -8.54
CA PRO A 297 -29.73 -22.40 -9.06
C PRO A 297 -30.56 -21.90 -7.87
N GLY A 298 -30.60 -20.62 -7.65
CA GLY A 298 -31.30 -20.02 -6.50
C GLY A 298 -30.40 -19.41 -5.41
N ALA A 299 -29.10 -19.52 -5.51
CA ALA A 299 -28.21 -18.52 -4.93
C ALA A 299 -28.62 -17.22 -5.62
N LEU A 300 -29.52 -16.49 -4.98
CA LEU A 300 -30.18 -15.32 -5.54
C LEU A 300 -29.10 -14.34 -5.98
N VAL A 301 -28.90 -14.27 -7.31
CA VAL A 301 -28.46 -13.03 -7.93
C VAL A 301 -29.59 -12.05 -7.71
N VAL A 302 -29.78 -11.61 -6.49
CA VAL A 302 -30.63 -10.47 -6.19
C VAL A 302 -29.85 -9.29 -6.69
N ALA A 303 -30.31 -8.76 -7.80
CA ALA A 303 -29.74 -7.59 -8.45
C ALA A 303 -29.88 -6.30 -7.61
N SER A 304 -29.85 -6.38 -6.29
CA SER A 304 -29.82 -5.30 -5.29
C SER A 304 -30.13 -5.90 -3.92
N PRO A 305 -29.38 -5.77 -2.97
CA PRO A 305 -28.36 -4.87 -2.45
C PRO A 305 -26.97 -5.51 -2.42
N PRO A 306 -25.99 -4.95 -1.72
CA PRO A 306 -24.59 -5.34 -1.85
C PRO A 306 -24.41 -6.85 -1.68
N PHE A 307 -23.81 -7.46 -2.67
CA PHE A 307 -23.60 -8.89 -2.77
C PHE A 307 -22.07 -9.12 -2.76
N LEU A 308 -21.58 -9.84 -1.78
CA LEU A 308 -20.15 -10.14 -1.60
C LEU A 308 -19.83 -11.56 -2.09
N GLY A 309 -20.25 -11.87 -3.31
CA GLY A 309 -20.04 -13.19 -3.90
C GLY A 309 -18.95 -13.21 -4.97
N PHE A 310 -18.19 -14.29 -5.00
CA PHE A 310 -17.22 -14.56 -6.06
C PHE A 310 -17.99 -14.91 -7.36
N PRO A 311 -17.82 -14.18 -8.49
CA PRO A 311 -18.65 -14.39 -9.69
C PRO A 311 -18.51 -15.80 -10.27
N ALA A 312 -19.62 -16.53 -10.44
CA ALA A 312 -19.59 -17.91 -10.91
C ALA A 312 -19.35 -18.08 -12.42
N GLY A 313 -19.50 -17.00 -13.20
CA GLY A 313 -19.38 -17.01 -14.66
C GLY A 313 -17.95 -17.09 -15.21
N GLY A 314 -16.96 -17.08 -14.36
CA GLY A 314 -15.57 -16.97 -14.74
C GLY A 314 -15.13 -15.52 -14.94
N GLU A 315 -13.88 -15.25 -14.66
CA GLU A 315 -13.30 -13.91 -14.76
C GLU A 315 -11.78 -13.99 -14.95
N ALA A 316 -11.21 -12.93 -15.56
CA ALA A 316 -9.76 -12.74 -15.61
C ALA A 316 -9.43 -11.27 -15.43
N ARG A 317 -8.46 -10.97 -14.57
CA ARG A 317 -8.02 -9.61 -14.24
C ARG A 317 -6.54 -9.52 -13.99
N GLY A 318 -5.99 -8.32 -14.10
CA GLY A 318 -4.59 -8.02 -13.81
C GLY A 318 -4.47 -6.89 -12.81
N ILE A 319 -3.41 -6.96 -12.02
CA ILE A 319 -2.98 -5.90 -11.10
C ILE A 319 -1.51 -5.59 -11.33
N GLY A 320 -1.13 -4.34 -11.16
CA GLY A 320 0.25 -3.87 -11.24
C GLY A 320 0.59 -2.97 -10.07
N GLU A 321 1.78 -3.11 -9.54
CA GLU A 321 2.29 -2.31 -8.45
C GLU A 321 3.76 -2.00 -8.65
N THR A 322 4.18 -0.80 -8.30
CA THR A 322 5.58 -0.37 -8.34
C THR A 322 5.90 0.41 -7.08
N THR A 323 6.85 -0.09 -6.29
CA THR A 323 7.27 0.52 -5.03
C THR A 323 8.70 1.01 -5.14
N LEU A 324 8.96 2.22 -4.66
CA LEU A 324 10.29 2.75 -4.42
C LEU A 324 10.57 2.74 -2.91
N TYR A 325 11.76 2.30 -2.52
CA TYR A 325 12.22 2.26 -1.14
C TYR A 325 13.36 3.25 -0.98
N ALA A 326 13.15 4.31 -0.23
CA ALA A 326 14.14 5.34 0.02
C ALA A 326 14.49 5.39 1.51
N GLY A 327 15.74 5.10 1.83
CA GLY A 327 16.26 5.10 3.19
C GLY A 327 17.33 6.17 3.42
N MET A 328 17.36 6.76 4.61
CA MET A 328 18.38 7.69 5.04
C MET A 328 18.79 7.40 6.49
N ARG A 329 20.10 7.27 6.74
CA ARG A 329 20.63 7.24 8.11
C ARG A 329 20.59 8.64 8.72
N LEU A 330 19.98 8.75 9.89
CA LEU A 330 19.85 10.02 10.63
C LEU A 330 21.03 10.22 11.60
N TRP A 331 21.19 9.27 12.52
CA TRP A 331 22.28 9.16 13.48
C TRP A 331 22.57 7.70 13.79
N LYS A 332 23.46 7.41 14.70
CA LYS A 332 23.85 6.02 15.02
C LYS A 332 22.64 5.18 15.42
N GLY A 333 22.39 4.14 14.66
CA GLY A 333 21.28 3.21 14.82
C GLY A 333 19.91 3.74 14.39
N ALA A 334 19.80 5.00 13.92
CA ALA A 334 18.53 5.57 13.47
C ALA A 334 18.47 5.68 11.96
N GLU A 335 17.33 5.24 11.41
CA GLU A 335 17.03 5.21 9.98
C GLU A 335 15.65 5.81 9.73
N LEU A 336 15.54 6.62 8.68
CA LEU A 336 14.26 7.07 8.11
C LEU A 336 14.02 6.32 6.82
N TRP A 337 12.80 5.82 6.63
CA TRP A 337 12.37 5.14 5.42
C TRP A 337 11.07 5.74 4.90
N ILE A 338 10.98 5.93 3.58
CA ILE A 338 9.78 6.39 2.88
C ILE A 338 9.59 5.52 1.64
N ASN A 339 8.43 4.87 1.52
CA ASN A 339 8.13 3.96 0.43
C ASN A 339 6.88 4.44 -0.33
N PRO A 340 7.02 5.28 -1.36
CA PRO A 340 5.94 5.57 -2.29
C PRO A 340 5.69 4.38 -3.20
N GLU A 341 4.42 4.14 -3.51
CA GLU A 341 3.97 3.06 -4.39
C GLU A 341 2.93 3.57 -5.38
N ILE A 342 2.98 3.06 -6.59
CA ILE A 342 1.99 3.27 -7.65
C ILE A 342 1.30 1.94 -7.90
N ASP A 343 -0.03 1.95 -7.83
CA ASP A 343 -0.87 0.78 -7.97
C ASP A 343 -1.92 0.96 -9.06
N GLN A 344 -2.29 -0.14 -9.71
CA GLN A 344 -3.40 -0.20 -10.66
C GLN A 344 -3.98 -1.61 -10.73
N GLY A 345 -5.27 -1.70 -10.86
CA GLY A 345 -5.99 -2.93 -11.16
C GLY A 345 -6.99 -3.34 -10.10
N LEU A 346 -7.79 -4.33 -10.44
CA LEU A 346 -8.75 -4.98 -9.56
C LEU A 346 -8.42 -6.47 -9.52
N GLY A 347 -8.47 -7.09 -8.36
CA GLY A 347 -8.40 -8.54 -8.22
C GLY A 347 -9.63 -9.23 -8.81
N VAL A 348 -9.53 -10.49 -9.17
CA VAL A 348 -10.69 -11.31 -9.55
C VAL A 348 -11.72 -11.30 -8.43
N GLY A 349 -13.00 -11.21 -8.77
CA GLY A 349 -14.09 -11.04 -7.82
C GLY A 349 -14.07 -9.72 -7.06
N ASN A 350 -13.30 -8.72 -7.47
CA ASN A 350 -12.97 -7.52 -6.69
C ASN A 350 -12.37 -7.86 -5.31
N SER A 351 -11.66 -8.98 -5.20
CA SER A 351 -11.07 -9.53 -3.96
C SER A 351 -12.08 -9.87 -2.85
N ILE A 352 -13.32 -10.18 -3.21
CA ILE A 352 -14.39 -10.56 -2.29
C ILE A 352 -15.00 -11.93 -2.66
N GLY A 353 -15.82 -12.48 -1.77
CA GLY A 353 -16.57 -13.71 -1.99
C GLY A 353 -15.84 -14.99 -1.64
N VAL A 354 -14.67 -14.87 -1.03
CA VAL A 354 -13.88 -15.95 -0.42
C VAL A 354 -13.27 -15.49 0.87
N GLY A 355 -13.14 -16.35 1.84
CA GLY A 355 -12.52 -16.05 3.13
C GLY A 355 -10.99 -15.92 3.04
N ALA A 356 -10.34 -16.72 2.20
CA ALA A 356 -8.92 -16.65 1.93
C ALA A 356 -8.69 -16.04 0.54
N TYR A 357 -8.42 -14.74 0.46
CA TYR A 357 -8.30 -14.05 -0.83
C TYR A 357 -7.31 -14.71 -1.77
N VAL A 358 -7.67 -14.69 -3.03
CA VAL A 358 -6.87 -15.29 -4.10
C VAL A 358 -5.52 -14.60 -4.31
N ASN A 359 -5.37 -13.35 -3.88
CA ASN A 359 -4.14 -12.58 -4.00
C ASN A 359 -4.08 -11.49 -2.92
N GLY A 360 -3.07 -11.57 -2.06
CA GLY A 360 -2.88 -10.64 -0.95
C GLY A 360 -2.56 -9.20 -1.35
N GLU A 361 -2.08 -8.95 -2.57
CA GLU A 361 -1.86 -7.58 -3.06
C GLU A 361 -3.10 -7.00 -3.74
N ALA A 362 -3.95 -7.83 -4.35
CA ALA A 362 -5.11 -7.37 -5.12
C ALA A 362 -6.11 -6.54 -4.29
N PHE A 363 -6.31 -6.89 -3.02
CA PHE A 363 -7.17 -6.15 -2.12
C PHE A 363 -6.66 -4.75 -1.84
N LYS A 364 -5.35 -4.63 -1.65
CA LYS A 364 -4.68 -3.35 -1.37
C LYS A 364 -4.74 -2.37 -2.54
N ILE A 365 -4.92 -2.84 -3.77
CA ILE A 365 -4.89 -2.01 -4.97
C ILE A 365 -6.28 -1.42 -5.25
N GLY A 366 -7.30 -2.21 -5.49
CA GLY A 366 -8.71 -1.84 -5.51
C GLY A 366 -9.14 -0.72 -6.47
N SER A 367 -8.34 -0.38 -7.51
CA SER A 367 -8.64 0.69 -8.46
C SER A 367 -8.28 0.28 -9.89
N SER A 368 -9.19 0.52 -10.84
CA SER A 368 -8.91 0.33 -12.27
C SER A 368 -7.91 1.37 -12.82
N GLU A 369 -7.86 2.54 -12.21
CA GLU A 369 -6.98 3.64 -12.60
C GLU A 369 -5.70 3.61 -11.77
N PRO A 370 -4.53 3.96 -12.35
CA PRO A 370 -3.30 4.08 -11.60
C PRO A 370 -3.38 5.21 -10.58
N TYR A 371 -2.91 4.95 -9.37
CA TYR A 371 -2.82 5.96 -8.32
C TYR A 371 -1.55 5.74 -7.47
N ALA A 372 -1.10 6.80 -6.82
CA ALA A 372 0.07 6.76 -5.96
C ALA A 372 -0.32 6.87 -4.48
N LYS A 373 0.42 6.20 -3.63
CA LYS A 373 0.27 6.27 -2.18
C LYS A 373 1.64 6.17 -1.50
N ILE A 374 1.74 6.63 -0.26
CA ILE A 374 2.89 6.34 0.60
C ILE A 374 2.51 5.18 1.49
N GLN A 375 3.01 4.00 1.17
CA GLN A 375 2.76 2.79 1.96
C GLN A 375 3.39 2.90 3.34
N ARG A 376 4.68 3.22 3.39
CA ARG A 376 5.46 3.30 4.62
C ARG A 376 6.16 4.64 4.74
N ALA A 377 6.15 5.19 5.93
CA ALA A 377 6.94 6.35 6.31
C ALA A 377 7.25 6.22 7.80
N PHE A 378 8.44 5.74 8.15
CA PHE A 378 8.78 5.44 9.54
C PHE A 378 10.22 5.77 9.89
N ILE A 379 10.47 5.96 11.17
CA ILE A 379 11.80 6.02 11.78
C ILE A 379 12.01 4.73 12.56
N ARG A 380 13.17 4.11 12.36
CA ARG A 380 13.62 2.93 13.11
C ARG A 380 14.87 3.27 13.89
N GLN A 381 14.90 2.97 15.18
CA GLN A 381 16.07 3.07 16.04
C GLN A 381 16.49 1.70 16.51
N THR A 382 17.71 1.30 16.17
CA THR A 382 18.35 0.10 16.73
C THR A 382 19.31 0.51 17.84
N VAL A 383 19.24 -0.21 18.96
CA VAL A 383 20.13 -0.04 20.10
C VAL A 383 20.82 -1.37 20.36
N ASP A 384 22.11 -1.44 20.10
CA ASP A 384 22.94 -2.61 20.33
C ASP A 384 23.13 -2.84 21.83
N LEU A 385 22.85 -4.05 22.32
CA LEU A 385 23.02 -4.46 23.71
C LEU A 385 24.22 -5.40 23.92
N GLY A 386 24.78 -5.96 22.82
CA GLY A 386 25.92 -6.85 22.85
C GLY A 386 25.64 -8.21 22.23
N GLY A 387 26.50 -9.19 22.56
CA GLY A 387 26.44 -10.52 21.97
C GLY A 387 27.23 -10.62 20.66
N GLU A 388 27.02 -11.68 19.91
CA GLU A 388 27.67 -11.92 18.63
C GLU A 388 27.29 -10.85 17.60
N LYS A 389 28.23 -10.47 16.76
CA LYS A 389 28.00 -9.51 15.68
C LYS A 389 27.61 -10.23 14.41
N GLU A 390 26.57 -9.74 13.76
CA GLU A 390 26.04 -10.23 12.51
C GLU A 390 26.15 -9.14 11.45
N ASP A 391 26.79 -9.45 10.32
CA ASP A 391 26.81 -8.56 9.17
C ASP A 391 25.54 -8.72 8.36
N VAL A 392 24.90 -7.61 8.03
CA VAL A 392 23.69 -7.56 7.22
C VAL A 392 23.97 -6.84 5.90
N ALA A 393 23.47 -7.42 4.81
CA ALA A 393 23.50 -6.79 3.49
C ALA A 393 22.44 -5.69 3.37
N ALA A 394 22.63 -4.77 2.42
CA ALA A 394 21.59 -3.85 2.02
C ALA A 394 20.42 -4.63 1.37
N ASP A 395 19.21 -4.21 1.69
CA ASP A 395 17.98 -4.79 1.15
C ASP A 395 16.83 -3.77 1.28
N ILE A 396 15.63 -4.13 0.84
CA ILE A 396 14.40 -3.37 1.02
C ILE A 396 14.25 -2.99 2.51
N ASN A 397 14.16 -1.69 2.79
CA ASN A 397 14.06 -1.14 4.14
C ASN A 397 15.16 -1.63 5.12
N GLN A 398 16.35 -1.90 4.60
CA GLN A 398 17.49 -2.37 5.38
C GLN A 398 18.80 -1.80 4.84
N PHE A 399 19.55 -1.09 5.68
CA PHE A 399 20.92 -0.71 5.35
C PHE A 399 21.89 -1.87 5.55
N ALA A 400 22.93 -1.93 4.73
CA ALA A 400 24.09 -2.76 5.02
C ALA A 400 24.77 -2.29 6.31
N GLY A 401 25.31 -3.22 7.07
CA GLY A 401 26.04 -2.87 8.31
C GLY A 401 26.18 -4.06 9.24
N THR A 402 26.61 -3.78 10.46
CA THR A 402 26.77 -4.79 11.52
C THR A 402 25.79 -4.48 12.63
N ARG A 403 25.12 -5.50 13.13
CA ARG A 403 24.23 -5.43 14.30
C ARG A 403 24.62 -6.50 15.32
N THR A 404 24.28 -6.28 16.59
CA THR A 404 24.50 -7.27 17.63
C THR A 404 23.34 -8.24 17.78
N ALA A 405 23.60 -9.47 18.20
CA ALA A 405 22.58 -10.49 18.44
C ALA A 405 21.58 -10.01 19.48
N ASP A 406 22.05 -9.46 20.59
CA ASP A 406 21.20 -8.84 21.61
C ASP A 406 21.03 -7.35 21.27
N ARG A 407 19.79 -6.91 21.08
CA ARG A 407 19.45 -5.55 20.67
C ARG A 407 18.00 -5.20 20.95
N LEU A 408 17.73 -3.90 21.03
CA LEU A 408 16.38 -3.33 20.99
C LEU A 408 16.17 -2.64 19.64
N VAL A 409 14.97 -2.78 19.09
CA VAL A 409 14.57 -2.08 17.88
C VAL A 409 13.23 -1.38 18.16
N PHE A 410 13.19 -0.08 17.93
CA PHE A 410 11.98 0.73 18.04
C PHE A 410 11.63 1.27 16.66
N THR A 411 10.39 1.08 16.22
CA THR A 411 9.91 1.66 14.97
C THR A 411 8.68 2.50 15.26
N PHE A 412 8.63 3.69 14.68
CA PHE A 412 7.54 4.64 14.84
C PHE A 412 7.19 5.27 13.50
N GLY A 413 5.91 5.28 13.14
CA GLY A 413 5.41 5.89 11.91
C GLY A 413 4.30 5.08 11.26
N ARG A 414 4.16 5.28 9.95
CA ARG A 414 3.21 4.55 9.11
C ARG A 414 3.85 3.25 8.61
N MET A 415 3.22 2.11 8.91
CA MET A 415 3.69 0.78 8.51
C MET A 415 2.53 -0.23 8.55
N SER A 416 2.76 -1.43 8.03
CA SER A 416 1.85 -2.55 8.25
C SER A 416 2.27 -3.32 9.51
N PRO A 417 1.34 -3.77 10.35
CA PRO A 417 1.66 -4.73 11.42
C PRO A 417 2.43 -5.96 10.92
N LEU A 418 2.13 -6.43 9.70
CA LEU A 418 2.81 -7.58 9.09
C LEU A 418 4.28 -7.32 8.72
N ASP A 419 4.75 -6.08 8.77
CA ASP A 419 6.18 -5.76 8.61
C ASP A 419 7.03 -6.24 9.81
N VAL A 420 6.38 -6.47 10.97
CA VAL A 420 7.03 -6.81 12.24
C VAL A 420 6.52 -8.12 12.82
N PHE A 421 5.19 -8.35 12.77
CA PHE A 421 4.54 -9.51 13.39
C PHE A 421 4.20 -10.59 12.37
N ASP A 422 4.09 -11.84 12.84
CA ASP A 422 3.74 -13.03 12.07
C ASP A 422 4.59 -13.29 10.82
N THR A 423 5.80 -12.76 10.77
CA THR A 423 6.71 -12.99 9.65
C THR A 423 7.06 -14.49 9.52
N ASN A 424 7.20 -14.99 8.28
CA ASN A 424 7.56 -16.38 7.99
C ASN A 424 8.48 -16.45 6.77
N LYS A 425 9.55 -17.23 6.85
CA LYS A 425 10.53 -17.33 5.76
C LYS A 425 9.96 -17.89 4.47
N TYR A 426 8.97 -18.77 4.55
CA TYR A 426 8.49 -19.55 3.42
C TYR A 426 7.14 -19.08 2.87
N ALA A 427 6.39 -18.31 3.67
CA ALA A 427 5.05 -17.88 3.32
C ALA A 427 4.71 -16.55 4.03
N ASN A 428 5.06 -15.41 3.39
CA ASN A 428 4.86 -14.06 3.93
C ASN A 428 4.77 -12.97 2.86
N ASN A 429 5.03 -13.27 1.59
CA ASN A 429 5.15 -12.24 0.57
C ASN A 429 4.47 -12.65 -0.74
N ALA A 430 3.32 -12.03 -1.06
CA ALA A 430 2.58 -12.30 -2.29
C ALA A 430 3.32 -11.88 -3.58
N LYS A 431 4.37 -11.07 -3.48
CA LYS A 431 5.16 -10.62 -4.65
C LYS A 431 6.17 -11.68 -5.10
N THR A 432 6.57 -12.58 -4.21
CA THR A 432 7.67 -13.56 -4.48
C THR A 432 7.36 -14.99 -4.07
N GLN A 433 6.36 -15.21 -3.22
CA GLN A 433 5.99 -16.52 -2.67
C GLN A 433 4.54 -16.87 -3.05
N PHE A 434 3.77 -17.46 -2.13
CA PHE A 434 2.34 -17.75 -2.32
C PHE A 434 1.54 -16.46 -2.58
N LEU A 435 0.51 -16.55 -3.43
CA LEU A 435 -0.39 -15.42 -3.71
C LEU A 435 -1.51 -15.33 -2.70
N ASN A 436 -2.04 -16.48 -2.25
CA ASN A 436 -3.22 -16.51 -1.40
C ASN A 436 -2.99 -15.82 -0.06
N TRP A 437 -3.90 -14.96 0.30
CA TRP A 437 -3.87 -14.15 1.51
C TRP A 437 -3.71 -14.98 2.79
N GLY A 438 -4.40 -16.13 2.88
CA GLY A 438 -4.32 -17.03 4.02
C GLY A 438 -3.00 -17.78 4.18
N LEU A 439 -2.04 -17.59 3.25
CA LEU A 439 -0.68 -18.11 3.38
C LEU A 439 0.32 -17.02 3.79
N LEU A 440 -0.09 -15.75 3.79
CA LEU A 440 0.80 -14.65 4.15
C LEU A 440 0.82 -14.41 5.65
N TYR A 441 -0.29 -14.66 6.35
CA TYR A 441 -0.44 -14.52 7.80
C TYR A 441 -1.57 -15.43 8.33
N GLY A 442 -1.77 -15.48 9.65
CA GLY A 442 -2.88 -16.21 10.25
C GLY A 442 -4.21 -15.48 10.05
N LEU A 443 -5.15 -16.02 9.28
CA LEU A 443 -6.41 -15.32 8.94
C LEU A 443 -7.20 -14.76 10.13
N PRO A 444 -7.33 -15.43 11.29
CA PRO A 444 -7.99 -14.85 12.45
C PRO A 444 -7.27 -13.66 13.10
N PHE A 445 -6.05 -13.34 12.63
CA PHE A 445 -5.31 -12.16 13.06
C PHE A 445 -5.92 -10.92 12.38
N ASP A 446 -6.90 -10.33 13.04
CA ASP A 446 -7.70 -9.19 12.56
C ASP A 446 -7.01 -7.89 12.96
N TRP A 447 -5.95 -7.53 12.26
CA TRP A 447 -5.19 -6.32 12.52
C TRP A 447 -5.73 -5.11 11.76
N GLY A 448 -5.71 -3.94 12.39
CA GLY A 448 -6.21 -2.70 11.80
C GLY A 448 -5.23 -2.04 10.85
N GLY A 449 -5.79 -1.26 9.94
CA GLY A 449 -5.05 -0.45 8.97
C GLY A 449 -6.03 0.30 8.06
N ASP A 450 -5.55 1.09 7.15
CA ASP A 450 -6.39 1.65 6.09
C ASP A 450 -6.71 0.62 5.01
N ALA A 451 -7.41 1.02 3.96
CA ALA A 451 -7.77 0.15 2.84
C ALA A 451 -6.58 -0.56 2.17
N TRP A 452 -5.37 -0.12 2.44
CA TRP A 452 -4.14 -0.70 1.93
C TRP A 452 -3.40 -1.56 2.95
N GLY A 453 -3.93 -1.69 4.17
CA GLY A 453 -3.34 -2.46 5.25
C GLY A 453 -2.16 -1.77 5.93
N TYR A 454 -2.14 -0.45 5.99
CA TYR A 454 -1.13 0.36 6.66
C TYR A 454 -1.78 1.31 7.66
N GLY A 455 -1.21 1.40 8.85
CA GLY A 455 -1.63 2.29 9.91
C GLY A 455 -0.48 3.07 10.51
N TRP A 456 -0.79 4.01 11.39
CA TRP A 456 0.18 4.68 12.23
C TRP A 456 0.35 3.89 13.52
N GLY A 457 1.60 3.70 13.94
CA GLY A 457 1.86 2.93 15.13
C GLY A 457 3.28 3.04 15.63
N ALA A 458 3.52 2.32 16.71
CA ALA A 458 4.82 2.16 17.32
C ALA A 458 5.07 0.70 17.64
N THR A 459 6.29 0.22 17.41
CA THR A 459 6.69 -1.14 17.80
C THR A 459 7.97 -1.12 18.61
N ALA A 460 8.10 -2.07 19.51
CA ALA A 460 9.31 -2.36 20.27
C ALA A 460 9.63 -3.86 20.12
N GLU A 461 10.85 -4.15 19.74
CA GLU A 461 11.37 -5.51 19.61
C GLU A 461 12.59 -5.67 20.52
N TRP A 462 12.64 -6.74 21.28
CA TRP A 462 13.75 -7.12 22.11
C TRP A 462 14.30 -8.48 21.68
N TYR A 463 15.46 -8.46 21.08
CA TYR A 463 16.21 -9.65 20.69
C TYR A 463 17.15 -10.04 21.81
N THR A 464 17.05 -11.26 22.33
CA THR A 464 17.89 -11.76 23.41
C THR A 464 18.06 -13.27 23.33
N GLY A 465 19.29 -13.74 23.21
CA GLY A 465 19.59 -15.16 23.03
C GLY A 465 18.76 -15.76 21.90
N ARG A 466 18.01 -16.83 22.17
CA ARG A 466 17.16 -17.50 21.19
C ARG A 466 15.74 -16.91 21.09
N TYR A 467 15.39 -15.93 21.90
CA TYR A 467 14.06 -15.33 21.93
C TYR A 467 14.04 -13.94 21.29
N THR A 468 12.88 -13.57 20.76
CA THR A 468 12.52 -12.19 20.45
C THR A 468 11.14 -11.93 21.00
N PHE A 469 11.00 -10.83 21.74
CA PHE A 469 9.73 -10.33 22.23
C PHE A 469 9.37 -9.08 21.44
N ARG A 470 8.13 -9.01 20.92
CA ARG A 470 7.63 -7.87 20.15
C ARG A 470 6.36 -7.36 20.75
N LEU A 471 6.20 -6.06 20.80
CA LEU A 471 4.99 -5.35 21.20
C LEU A 471 4.72 -4.24 20.18
N GLY A 472 3.48 -4.12 19.75
CA GLY A 472 3.02 -3.08 18.83
C GLY A 472 1.76 -2.41 19.33
N TRP A 473 1.58 -1.14 18.97
CA TRP A 473 0.37 -0.36 19.18
C TRP A 473 0.08 0.42 17.90
N PHE A 474 -1.10 0.21 17.32
CA PHE A 474 -1.50 0.77 16.04
C PHE A 474 -2.88 1.41 16.12
N ASP A 475 -3.11 2.42 15.28
CA ASP A 475 -4.47 2.88 15.00
C ASP A 475 -5.22 1.84 14.16
N THR A 476 -6.54 1.89 14.19
CA THR A 476 -7.40 1.02 13.38
C THR A 476 -8.37 1.83 12.53
N GLU A 477 -9.13 1.18 11.68
CA GLU A 477 -10.20 1.79 10.91
C GLU A 477 -11.25 2.46 11.81
N LYS A 478 -11.88 3.50 11.27
CA LYS A 478 -13.00 4.18 11.95
C LYS A 478 -14.24 3.32 12.05
N SER A 479 -14.43 2.40 11.14
CA SER A 479 -15.55 1.45 11.10
C SER A 479 -15.11 0.16 10.43
N ALA A 480 -15.71 -0.95 10.82
CA ALA A 480 -15.43 -2.25 10.23
C ALA A 480 -15.70 -2.25 8.72
N ILE A 481 -14.92 -3.03 7.99
CA ILE A 481 -14.92 -3.11 6.51
C ILE A 481 -16.32 -3.41 5.94
N ALA A 482 -17.13 -4.21 6.62
CA ALA A 482 -18.48 -4.53 6.20
C ALA A 482 -19.39 -3.32 5.89
N ASP A 483 -19.04 -2.11 6.36
CA ASP A 483 -19.77 -0.88 6.03
C ASP A 483 -19.36 -0.25 4.70
N ASN A 484 -18.24 -0.66 4.19
CA ASN A 484 -17.63 -0.03 3.04
C ASN A 484 -17.73 -1.00 1.87
N THR A 485 -18.45 -0.63 0.84
CA THR A 485 -18.44 -1.42 -0.38
C THR A 485 -16.98 -1.53 -0.87
N PRO A 486 -16.52 -2.69 -1.36
CA PRO A 486 -15.15 -2.93 -1.81
C PRO A 486 -14.66 -1.99 -2.92
N THR A 487 -15.54 -1.16 -3.45
CA THR A 487 -15.26 -0.17 -4.50
C THR A 487 -14.92 1.22 -3.96
N SER A 488 -14.88 1.40 -2.62
CA SER A 488 -14.52 2.67 -2.03
C SER A 488 -13.23 2.55 -1.24
N PRO A 489 -12.09 3.09 -1.70
CA PRO A 489 -10.85 3.15 -0.95
C PRO A 489 -10.91 4.17 0.20
N THR A 490 -12.07 4.31 0.86
CA THR A 490 -12.32 5.34 1.88
C THR A 490 -12.07 4.87 3.30
N PHE A 491 -11.46 3.72 3.49
CA PHE A 491 -11.05 3.25 4.80
C PHE A 491 -9.98 4.17 5.37
N GLY A 492 -10.38 5.11 6.19
CA GLY A 492 -9.45 5.92 6.95
C GLY A 492 -9.26 5.34 8.34
N VAL A 493 -8.03 5.29 8.79
CA VAL A 493 -7.72 4.98 10.19
C VAL A 493 -8.24 6.07 11.12
N ASP A 494 -8.44 5.74 12.37
CA ASP A 494 -8.78 6.69 13.42
C ASP A 494 -7.51 7.35 13.98
N PRO A 495 -7.15 8.56 13.52
CA PRO A 495 -5.91 9.20 13.96
C PRO A 495 -5.96 9.64 15.43
N THR A 496 -7.08 9.47 16.11
CA THR A 496 -7.23 9.79 17.53
C THR A 496 -6.80 8.64 18.42
N PHE A 497 -6.55 7.45 17.87
CA PHE A 497 -6.27 6.21 18.62
C PHE A 497 -7.33 5.86 19.66
N LYS A 498 -8.58 6.31 19.47
CA LYS A 498 -9.72 5.82 20.27
C LYS A 498 -10.04 4.38 19.94
N GLN A 499 -9.81 4.00 18.68
CA GLN A 499 -9.81 2.64 18.23
C GLN A 499 -8.37 2.24 17.94
N PHE A 500 -7.94 1.09 18.43
CA PHE A 500 -6.55 0.67 18.36
C PHE A 500 -6.37 -0.84 18.47
N ASP A 501 -5.23 -1.32 17.98
CA ASP A 501 -4.71 -2.66 18.19
C ASP A 501 -3.49 -2.64 19.13
N ILE A 502 -3.42 -3.65 20.00
CA ILE A 502 -2.19 -4.01 20.72
C ILE A 502 -1.81 -5.42 20.31
N ILE A 503 -0.64 -5.55 19.70
CA ILE A 503 -0.12 -6.82 19.20
C ILE A 503 1.09 -7.22 20.02
N ALA A 504 1.11 -8.45 20.51
CA ALA A 504 2.25 -9.04 21.22
C ALA A 504 2.69 -10.33 20.53
N GLU A 505 4.00 -10.49 20.35
CA GLU A 505 4.58 -11.70 19.76
C GLU A 505 5.78 -12.18 20.56
N VAL A 506 5.85 -13.48 20.77
CA VAL A 506 7.04 -14.18 21.28
C VAL A 506 7.53 -15.11 20.16
N GLU A 507 8.76 -14.90 19.71
CA GLU A 507 9.47 -15.78 18.77
C GLU A 507 10.56 -16.54 19.52
N GLU A 508 10.62 -17.85 19.31
CA GLU A 508 11.68 -18.73 19.75
C GLU A 508 12.39 -19.30 18.52
N ARG A 509 13.73 -19.21 18.51
CA ARG A 509 14.62 -19.76 17.48
C ARG A 509 15.27 -21.03 17.98
N HIS A 510 15.23 -22.10 17.17
CA HIS A 510 15.82 -23.38 17.50
C HIS A 510 16.48 -24.03 16.30
N GLU A 511 17.20 -25.08 16.56
CA GLU A 511 17.73 -25.97 15.54
C GLU A 511 17.17 -27.37 15.77
N LEU A 512 16.54 -27.93 14.73
CA LEU A 512 16.17 -29.35 14.68
C LEU A 512 16.91 -30.03 13.54
N TRP A 513 17.53 -31.15 13.83
CA TRP A 513 18.35 -31.90 12.85
C TRP A 513 19.46 -31.09 12.20
N GLY A 514 20.04 -30.12 12.94
CA GLY A 514 21.05 -29.20 12.44
C GLY A 514 20.51 -28.19 11.43
N GLN A 515 19.20 -27.98 11.40
CA GLN A 515 18.54 -27.01 10.53
C GLN A 515 17.77 -25.98 11.36
N PRO A 516 17.76 -24.69 10.94
CA PRO A 516 17.10 -23.63 11.69
C PRO A 516 15.57 -23.73 11.61
N GLY A 517 14.93 -23.38 12.71
CA GLY A 517 13.48 -23.24 12.81
C GLY A 517 13.07 -22.14 13.76
N LYS A 518 11.81 -21.77 13.71
CA LYS A 518 11.19 -20.80 14.60
C LYS A 518 9.79 -21.22 14.99
N PHE A 519 9.45 -20.90 16.22
CA PHE A 519 8.10 -20.99 16.75
C PHE A 519 7.68 -19.58 17.21
N LYS A 520 6.49 -19.15 16.84
CA LYS A 520 5.93 -17.86 17.25
C LYS A 520 4.53 -18.04 17.83
N LEU A 521 4.26 -17.27 18.88
CA LEU A 521 2.92 -17.06 19.42
C LEU A 521 2.59 -15.59 19.26
N VAL A 522 1.50 -15.29 18.58
CA VAL A 522 0.99 -13.93 18.36
C VAL A 522 -0.35 -13.79 19.08
N LEU A 523 -0.51 -12.70 19.80
CA LEU A 523 -1.74 -12.29 20.47
C LEU A 523 -2.08 -10.88 19.99
N ASN A 524 -3.34 -10.65 19.67
CA ASN A 524 -3.85 -9.35 19.27
C ASN A 524 -5.05 -8.96 20.12
N LEU A 525 -5.08 -7.72 20.59
CA LEU A 525 -6.18 -7.09 21.28
C LEU A 525 -6.66 -5.88 20.47
N ILE A 526 -7.82 -6.02 19.86
CA ILE A 526 -8.50 -4.95 19.12
C ILE A 526 -9.47 -4.26 20.09
N SER A 527 -9.47 -2.93 20.13
CA SER A 527 -10.45 -2.12 20.83
C SER A 527 -11.12 -1.18 19.82
N ALA A 528 -12.32 -1.54 19.39
CA ALA A 528 -13.01 -0.88 18.29
C ALA A 528 -14.53 -0.95 18.41
N ASN A 529 -15.23 -0.24 17.54
CA ASN A 529 -16.68 -0.23 17.43
C ASN A 529 -17.14 -1.42 16.59
N LEU A 530 -17.50 -2.52 17.25
CA LEU A 530 -17.81 -3.81 16.63
C LEU A 530 -19.20 -4.31 17.00
N GLY A 531 -19.87 -4.95 16.04
CA GLY A 531 -21.15 -5.62 16.22
C GLY A 531 -20.99 -7.09 16.61
N THR A 532 -22.04 -7.66 17.17
CA THR A 532 -22.11 -9.10 17.39
C THR A 532 -23.15 -9.73 16.47
N TYR A 533 -22.81 -10.87 15.87
CA TYR A 533 -23.71 -11.60 14.98
C TYR A 533 -25.05 -11.95 15.64
N GLY A 534 -24.99 -12.34 16.92
CA GLY A 534 -26.19 -12.66 17.69
C GLY A 534 -27.17 -11.49 17.84
N ASN A 535 -26.65 -10.27 18.07
CA ASN A 535 -27.50 -9.08 18.15
C ASN A 535 -28.05 -8.65 16.78
N ALA A 536 -27.25 -8.83 15.72
CA ALA A 536 -27.66 -8.45 14.38
C ALA A 536 -28.85 -9.24 13.85
N ILE A 537 -29.02 -10.51 14.27
CA ILE A 537 -30.12 -11.39 13.84
C ILE A 537 -31.38 -11.30 14.72
N ILE A 538 -31.38 -10.50 15.80
CA ILE A 538 -32.59 -10.30 16.61
C ILE A 538 -33.63 -9.56 15.77
N PRO A 539 -34.89 -10.06 15.63
CA PRO A 539 -35.89 -9.47 14.74
C PRO A 539 -36.18 -7.98 14.99
N ALA A 540 -36.14 -7.53 16.23
CA ALA A 540 -36.31 -6.10 16.57
C ALA A 540 -35.18 -5.23 16.01
N ASN A 541 -33.92 -5.70 16.00
CA ASN A 541 -32.78 -5.01 15.45
C ASN A 541 -32.77 -5.10 13.92
N ALA A 542 -33.12 -6.27 13.35
CA ALA A 542 -33.22 -6.50 11.91
C ALA A 542 -34.31 -5.65 11.25
N ASN A 543 -35.37 -5.31 11.98
CA ASN A 543 -36.45 -4.42 11.52
C ASN A 543 -36.23 -2.96 11.89
N SER A 544 -35.08 -2.59 12.43
CA SER A 544 -34.75 -1.20 12.74
C SER A 544 -34.73 -0.34 11.49
N ALA A 545 -34.92 0.97 11.63
CA ALA A 545 -34.82 1.91 10.51
C ALA A 545 -33.41 1.88 9.87
N CYS A 546 -32.37 1.64 10.68
CA CYS A 546 -31.01 1.46 10.23
C CYS A 546 -30.88 0.22 9.33
N ALA A 547 -31.29 -0.97 9.81
CA ALA A 547 -31.19 -2.20 9.05
C ALA A 547 -32.02 -2.15 7.76
N THR A 548 -33.23 -1.58 7.82
CA THR A 548 -34.11 -1.39 6.66
C THR A 548 -33.46 -0.46 5.62
N ALA A 549 -32.80 0.61 6.07
CA ALA A 549 -32.12 1.55 5.16
C ALA A 549 -30.92 0.88 4.47
N LEU A 550 -30.10 0.13 5.21
CA LEU A 550 -28.93 -0.59 4.66
C LEU A 550 -29.34 -1.68 3.65
N ALA A 551 -30.46 -2.34 3.89
CA ALA A 551 -30.99 -3.37 3.01
C ALA A 551 -31.75 -2.83 1.76
N GLY A 552 -31.69 -1.54 1.50
CA GLY A 552 -32.43 -0.93 0.38
C GLY A 552 -33.95 -1.06 0.53
N GLY A 553 -34.46 -1.09 1.75
CA GLY A 553 -35.88 -1.18 2.07
C GLY A 553 -36.40 -2.60 2.26
N VAL A 554 -35.55 -3.63 2.31
CA VAL A 554 -35.95 -5.01 2.61
C VAL A 554 -36.11 -5.20 4.12
N PRO A 555 -37.31 -5.41 4.66
CA PRO A 555 -37.52 -5.65 6.09
C PRO A 555 -36.88 -6.96 6.54
N GLY A 556 -36.29 -6.98 7.71
CA GLY A 556 -35.72 -8.18 8.32
C GLY A 556 -34.28 -8.52 7.92
N PHE A 557 -33.63 -7.65 7.15
CA PHE A 557 -32.22 -7.81 6.81
C PHE A 557 -31.33 -7.61 8.07
N PRO A 558 -30.49 -8.60 8.42
CA PRO A 558 -29.59 -8.45 9.55
C PRO A 558 -28.42 -7.54 9.17
N ALA A 559 -28.10 -6.56 10.03
CA ALA A 559 -27.04 -5.58 9.77
C ALA A 559 -26.17 -5.36 11.00
N LEU A 560 -24.92 -5.73 10.92
CA LEU A 560 -23.91 -5.55 11.99
C LEU A 560 -23.72 -4.09 12.35
N ALA A 561 -23.66 -3.20 11.36
CA ALA A 561 -23.48 -1.75 11.55
C ALA A 561 -24.53 -1.13 12.50
N CYS A 562 -25.73 -1.69 12.56
CA CYS A 562 -26.81 -1.18 13.40
C CYS A 562 -26.73 -1.61 14.88
N VAL A 563 -25.85 -2.52 15.21
CA VAL A 563 -25.68 -3.09 16.56
C VAL A 563 -24.27 -2.94 17.11
N ARG A 564 -23.43 -2.15 16.44
CA ARG A 564 -22.05 -1.88 16.87
C ARG A 564 -22.01 -1.12 18.18
N THR A 565 -21.12 -1.55 19.03
CA THR A 565 -20.76 -0.89 20.29
C THR A 565 -19.25 -0.97 20.48
N TYR A 566 -18.71 -0.10 21.32
CA TYR A 566 -17.29 -0.16 21.65
C TYR A 566 -16.98 -1.49 22.36
N THR A 567 -16.18 -2.33 21.74
CA THR A 567 -15.96 -3.73 22.13
C THR A 567 -14.48 -4.08 22.05
N GLN A 568 -14.04 -5.02 22.87
CA GLN A 568 -12.72 -5.60 22.79
C GLN A 568 -12.81 -7.02 22.22
N LYS A 569 -11.94 -7.30 21.24
CA LYS A 569 -11.78 -8.62 20.62
C LYS A 569 -10.34 -9.07 20.82
N VAL A 570 -10.15 -10.32 21.22
CA VAL A 570 -8.81 -10.92 21.33
C VAL A 570 -8.72 -12.09 20.38
N ASP A 571 -7.74 -12.09 19.53
CA ASP A 571 -7.38 -13.22 18.70
C ASP A 571 -5.95 -13.72 18.99
N ALA A 572 -5.67 -14.95 18.58
CA ALA A 572 -4.40 -15.60 18.83
C ALA A 572 -4.05 -16.56 17.70
N HIS A 573 -2.77 -16.62 17.34
CA HIS A 573 -2.30 -17.64 16.42
C HIS A 573 -0.85 -18.07 16.70
N ILE A 574 -0.53 -19.26 16.24
CA ILE A 574 0.79 -19.85 16.25
C ILE A 574 1.32 -19.82 14.80
N ASN A 575 2.59 -19.50 14.64
CA ASN A 575 3.31 -19.56 13.38
C ASN A 575 4.60 -20.37 13.56
N ILE A 576 4.78 -21.37 12.73
CA ILE A 576 5.92 -22.30 12.76
C ILE A 576 6.61 -22.26 11.41
N GLU A 577 7.94 -22.20 11.43
CA GLU A 577 8.78 -22.43 10.26
C GLU A 577 9.94 -23.34 10.62
N GLN A 578 10.25 -24.31 9.75
CA GLN A 578 11.34 -25.26 9.95
C GLN A 578 12.01 -25.61 8.63
N ALA A 579 13.30 -25.42 8.54
CA ALA A 579 14.09 -26.03 7.48
C ALA A 579 14.26 -27.54 7.76
N ILE A 580 13.86 -28.38 6.82
CA ILE A 580 14.03 -29.81 6.88
C ILE A 580 15.38 -30.20 6.31
N THR A 581 15.77 -29.51 5.23
CA THR A 581 17.10 -29.61 4.59
C THR A 581 17.53 -28.21 4.17
N GLN A 582 18.68 -28.06 3.54
CA GLN A 582 19.09 -26.77 2.94
C GLN A 582 18.16 -26.32 1.80
N ASP A 583 17.42 -27.23 1.19
CA ASP A 583 16.57 -26.99 0.03
C ASP A 583 15.08 -27.09 0.32
N ILE A 584 14.68 -27.66 1.45
CA ILE A 584 13.27 -27.89 1.79
C ILE A 584 12.96 -27.21 3.12
N GLY A 585 12.03 -26.28 3.11
CA GLY A 585 11.46 -25.69 4.30
C GLY A 585 9.96 -25.95 4.39
N VAL A 586 9.47 -26.11 5.59
CA VAL A 586 8.05 -26.30 5.89
C VAL A 586 7.55 -25.19 6.83
N PHE A 587 6.27 -24.90 6.75
CA PHE A 587 5.62 -23.92 7.62
C PHE A 587 4.21 -24.36 7.98
N SER A 588 3.69 -23.80 9.07
CA SER A 588 2.29 -23.94 9.47
C SER A 588 1.84 -22.75 10.29
N ARG A 589 0.56 -22.37 10.13
CA ARG A 589 -0.13 -21.43 11.02
C ARG A 589 -1.43 -22.05 11.54
N ILE A 590 -1.73 -21.80 12.81
CA ILE A 590 -2.97 -22.20 13.45
C ILE A 590 -3.49 -20.99 14.19
N GLY A 591 -4.69 -20.54 13.86
CA GLY A 591 -5.27 -19.33 14.41
C GLY A 591 -6.70 -19.50 14.89
N TRP A 592 -7.08 -18.66 15.86
CA TRP A 592 -8.41 -18.62 16.45
C TRP A 592 -8.81 -17.18 16.81
N ALA A 593 -10.08 -16.85 16.56
CA ALA A 593 -10.74 -15.62 16.98
C ALA A 593 -12.13 -15.90 17.59
N PRO A 594 -12.67 -15.02 18.47
CA PRO A 594 -13.99 -15.17 19.04
C PRO A 594 -15.07 -14.91 17.96
N GLY A 595 -15.60 -15.97 17.39
CA GLY A 595 -16.50 -15.91 16.24
C GLY A 595 -17.92 -15.40 16.50
N TYR A 596 -18.18 -14.70 17.61
CA TYR A 596 -19.46 -14.04 17.89
C TYR A 596 -19.40 -12.52 17.66
N ILE A 597 -18.21 -11.95 17.47
CA ILE A 597 -17.93 -10.54 17.15
C ILE A 597 -17.50 -10.48 15.67
N GLU A 598 -17.93 -9.45 14.95
CA GLU A 598 -17.49 -9.20 13.58
C GLU A 598 -15.98 -8.97 13.48
N ASP A 599 -15.42 -9.21 12.29
CA ASP A 599 -14.05 -8.83 11.97
C ASP A 599 -13.98 -7.35 11.59
N LEU A 600 -12.94 -6.66 12.09
CA LEU A 600 -12.77 -5.23 11.88
C LEU A 600 -12.32 -4.92 10.46
N ALA A 601 -11.21 -5.53 10.05
CA ALA A 601 -10.44 -5.09 8.89
C ALA A 601 -10.05 -6.20 7.93
N VAL A 602 -9.94 -7.41 8.43
CA VAL A 602 -9.43 -8.52 7.65
C VAL A 602 -10.55 -9.50 7.33
N THR A 603 -10.24 -10.67 6.90
CA THR A 603 -11.20 -11.62 6.34
C THR A 603 -11.99 -12.35 7.42
N ASP A 604 -13.20 -12.75 7.08
CA ASP A 604 -14.04 -13.58 7.92
C ASP A 604 -13.36 -14.92 8.24
N SER A 605 -12.97 -15.12 9.51
CA SER A 605 -12.27 -16.32 9.97
C SER A 605 -12.35 -16.49 11.48
N ASN A 606 -12.78 -17.66 11.94
CA ASN A 606 -12.84 -17.99 13.35
C ASN A 606 -11.84 -19.09 13.75
N LEU A 607 -11.69 -20.11 12.91
CA LEU A 607 -10.72 -21.18 13.06
C LEU A 607 -9.97 -21.38 11.74
N PHE A 608 -8.65 -21.33 11.82
CA PHE A 608 -7.78 -21.37 10.67
C PHE A 608 -6.60 -22.31 10.90
N ILE A 609 -6.30 -23.09 9.87
CA ILE A 609 -5.09 -23.92 9.83
C ILE A 609 -4.51 -23.81 8.42
N SER A 610 -3.26 -23.45 8.32
CA SER A 610 -2.52 -23.54 7.06
C SER A 610 -1.21 -24.25 7.26
N GLY A 611 -0.68 -24.80 6.16
CA GLY A 611 0.63 -25.40 6.17
C GLY A 611 1.09 -25.75 4.78
N GLY A 612 2.40 -25.80 4.60
CA GLY A 612 2.99 -26.06 3.30
C GLY A 612 4.49 -26.26 3.33
N ALA A 613 5.04 -26.37 2.13
CA ALA A 613 6.47 -26.51 1.90
C ALA A 613 6.94 -25.59 0.79
N SER A 614 8.18 -25.13 0.90
CA SER A 614 8.93 -24.39 -0.11
C SER A 614 10.19 -25.19 -0.44
N ILE A 615 10.46 -25.39 -1.73
CA ILE A 615 11.54 -26.25 -2.23
C ILE A 615 12.37 -25.44 -3.22
N THR A 616 13.68 -25.28 -2.97
CA THR A 616 14.59 -24.60 -3.90
C THR A 616 14.97 -25.50 -5.07
N GLY A 617 15.22 -24.90 -6.23
CA GLY A 617 15.45 -25.60 -7.48
C GLY A 617 16.82 -26.27 -7.63
N ARG A 618 17.61 -26.39 -6.56
CA ARG A 618 18.91 -27.03 -6.60
C ARG A 618 18.82 -28.49 -7.06
N MET A 619 17.73 -29.18 -6.66
CA MET A 619 17.47 -30.58 -7.04
C MET A 619 17.31 -30.82 -8.56
N TRP A 620 16.94 -29.77 -9.30
CA TRP A 620 16.82 -29.83 -10.79
C TRP A 620 17.77 -28.87 -11.51
N GLY A 621 18.87 -28.45 -10.84
CA GLY A 621 19.94 -27.68 -11.43
C GLY A 621 19.64 -26.16 -11.61
N ARG A 622 18.58 -25.65 -10.97
CA ARG A 622 18.17 -24.23 -11.00
C ARG A 622 18.01 -23.67 -9.58
N PRO A 623 19.12 -23.45 -8.86
CA PRO A 623 19.09 -23.15 -7.42
C PRO A 623 18.34 -21.86 -7.04
N ALA A 624 18.12 -20.95 -8.00
CA ALA A 624 17.37 -19.72 -7.78
C ALA A 624 15.85 -19.87 -7.99
N ASP A 625 15.40 -20.99 -8.57
CA ASP A 625 13.97 -21.27 -8.73
C ASP A 625 13.38 -21.80 -7.41
N THR A 626 12.06 -21.68 -7.26
CA THR A 626 11.35 -22.17 -6.08
C THR A 626 10.02 -22.81 -6.47
N ILE A 627 9.70 -23.95 -5.86
CA ILE A 627 8.36 -24.53 -5.84
C ILE A 627 7.77 -24.32 -4.45
N GLY A 628 6.52 -23.85 -4.38
CA GLY A 628 5.74 -23.85 -3.15
C GLY A 628 4.48 -24.68 -3.31
N VAL A 629 4.10 -25.41 -2.25
CA VAL A 629 2.84 -26.16 -2.17
C VAL A 629 2.26 -25.97 -0.79
N ALA A 630 0.98 -25.59 -0.69
CA ALA A 630 0.34 -25.31 0.59
C ALA A 630 -1.16 -25.65 0.57
N TYR A 631 -1.69 -25.77 1.77
CA TYR A 631 -3.11 -26.01 2.00
C TYR A 631 -3.62 -25.12 3.13
N ILE A 632 -4.88 -24.66 3.00
CA ILE A 632 -5.61 -23.84 3.97
C ILE A 632 -6.92 -24.53 4.30
N TYR A 633 -7.23 -24.60 5.59
CA TYR A 633 -8.54 -24.86 6.14
C TYR A 633 -9.01 -23.60 6.87
N ASN A 634 -10.11 -23.00 6.43
CA ASN A 634 -10.70 -21.80 7.01
C ASN A 634 -12.17 -22.03 7.38
N GLN A 635 -12.57 -21.61 8.56
CA GLN A 635 -13.93 -21.80 9.06
C GLN A 635 -14.44 -20.57 9.81
N ILE A 636 -15.69 -20.23 9.56
CA ILE A 636 -16.44 -19.22 10.31
C ILE A 636 -17.28 -19.86 11.41
N SER A 637 -17.63 -19.08 12.43
CA SER A 637 -18.39 -19.52 13.58
C SER A 637 -19.85 -19.90 13.25
N LYS A 638 -20.51 -20.63 14.12
CA LYS A 638 -21.95 -20.90 13.97
C LYS A 638 -22.80 -19.63 14.04
N ALA A 639 -22.39 -18.64 14.84
CA ALA A 639 -23.13 -17.38 14.95
C ALA A 639 -23.08 -16.60 13.62
N GLU A 640 -21.92 -16.56 13.00
CA GLU A 640 -21.74 -15.95 11.70
C GLU A 640 -22.44 -16.73 10.58
N GLN A 641 -22.38 -18.06 10.60
CA GLN A 641 -23.15 -18.92 9.67
C GLN A 641 -24.65 -18.62 9.72
N GLN A 642 -25.21 -18.42 10.93
CA GLN A 642 -26.62 -18.06 11.10
C GLN A 642 -26.92 -16.66 10.56
N TYR A 643 -26.01 -15.72 10.77
CA TYR A 643 -26.11 -14.36 10.27
C TYR A 643 -26.11 -14.33 8.73
N LEU A 644 -25.17 -15.04 8.10
CA LEU A 644 -25.09 -15.17 6.64
C LEU A 644 -26.27 -15.96 6.06
N ALA A 645 -26.79 -16.97 6.77
CA ALA A 645 -27.99 -17.73 6.33
C ALA A 645 -29.25 -16.86 6.27
N LEU A 646 -29.32 -15.78 7.02
CA LEU A 646 -30.38 -14.79 6.97
C LEU A 646 -30.14 -13.68 5.94
N GLY A 647 -29.06 -13.77 5.15
CA GLY A 647 -28.72 -12.79 4.12
C GLY A 647 -27.82 -11.67 4.62
N GLY A 648 -27.26 -11.77 5.83
CA GLY A 648 -26.28 -10.82 6.34
C GLY A 648 -25.00 -10.81 5.51
N LEU A 649 -24.22 -9.74 5.64
CA LEU A 649 -22.94 -9.55 4.96
C LEU A 649 -21.83 -9.53 5.99
N GLY A 650 -20.82 -10.39 5.80
CA GLY A 650 -19.55 -10.35 6.52
C GLY A 650 -18.63 -9.29 5.96
N SER A 651 -17.36 -9.33 6.35
CA SER A 651 -16.35 -8.40 5.84
C SER A 651 -16.10 -8.60 4.34
N PHE A 652 -16.03 -9.84 3.89
CA PHE A 652 -15.72 -10.20 2.49
C PHE A 652 -16.60 -11.29 1.90
N VAL A 653 -17.45 -11.89 2.70
CA VAL A 653 -18.35 -12.96 2.26
C VAL A 653 -19.80 -12.60 2.52
N GLY A 654 -20.71 -13.16 1.73
CA GLY A 654 -22.13 -12.92 1.85
C GLY A 654 -22.78 -12.94 0.47
N ASP A 655 -23.03 -14.15 -0.07
CA ASP A 655 -23.52 -14.36 -1.41
C ASP A 655 -25.05 -14.62 -1.47
N GLY A 656 -25.77 -14.04 -0.54
CA GLY A 656 -27.21 -14.17 -0.39
C GLY A 656 -27.58 -14.96 0.86
N GLN A 657 -28.22 -16.12 0.72
CA GLN A 657 -28.53 -16.99 1.83
C GLN A 657 -27.57 -18.17 1.89
N LEU A 658 -26.80 -18.28 2.98
CA LEU A 658 -25.87 -19.40 3.19
C LEU A 658 -26.66 -20.63 3.68
N ALA A 659 -27.26 -21.39 2.75
CA ALA A 659 -28.08 -22.55 3.08
C ALA A 659 -27.26 -23.79 3.48
N ASN A 660 -26.05 -23.93 2.96
CA ASN A 660 -25.17 -25.09 3.17
C ASN A 660 -23.77 -24.67 3.63
N PRO A 661 -23.64 -24.24 4.90
CA PRO A 661 -22.34 -23.76 5.42
C PRO A 661 -21.31 -24.89 5.48
N ARG A 662 -20.12 -24.64 4.92
CA ARG A 662 -18.98 -25.57 4.91
C ARG A 662 -17.70 -24.77 5.15
N ALA A 663 -16.68 -25.40 5.70
CA ALA A 663 -15.36 -24.84 5.74
C ALA A 663 -14.84 -24.58 4.32
N GLU A 664 -14.23 -23.43 4.11
CA GLU A 664 -13.51 -23.11 2.89
C GLU A 664 -12.14 -23.82 2.95
N ASN A 665 -11.77 -24.46 1.84
CA ASN A 665 -10.49 -25.13 1.75
C ASN A 665 -9.77 -24.66 0.49
N VAL A 666 -8.49 -24.33 0.63
CA VAL A 666 -7.69 -23.86 -0.49
C VAL A 666 -6.43 -24.70 -0.60
N PHE A 667 -6.15 -25.18 -1.80
CA PHE A 667 -4.86 -25.71 -2.17
C PHE A 667 -4.17 -24.71 -3.09
N GLU A 668 -2.90 -24.38 -2.85
CA GLU A 668 -2.08 -23.55 -3.72
C GLU A 668 -0.76 -24.23 -4.05
N ALA A 669 -0.35 -24.13 -5.31
CA ALA A 669 0.96 -24.54 -5.77
C ALA A 669 1.51 -23.55 -6.78
N TYR A 670 2.78 -23.15 -6.61
CA TYR A 670 3.46 -22.26 -7.53
C TYR A 670 4.84 -22.77 -7.95
N TYR A 671 5.28 -22.34 -9.14
CA TYR A 671 6.65 -22.43 -9.60
C TYR A 671 7.16 -21.04 -9.93
N SER A 672 8.16 -20.57 -9.20
CA SER A 672 8.85 -19.31 -9.45
C SER A 672 10.12 -19.56 -10.26
N TRP A 673 10.13 -19.11 -11.49
CA TRP A 673 11.23 -19.23 -12.43
C TRP A 673 12.08 -17.95 -12.40
N GLN A 674 13.29 -18.03 -11.83
CA GLN A 674 14.22 -16.91 -11.84
C GLN A 674 14.86 -16.76 -13.22
N LEU A 675 14.52 -15.69 -13.95
CA LEU A 675 15.06 -15.41 -15.29
C LEU A 675 16.47 -14.84 -15.22
N ASN A 676 16.71 -13.93 -14.30
CA ASN A 676 17.99 -13.28 -14.04
C ASN A 676 18.03 -12.80 -12.58
N ALA A 677 19.12 -12.12 -12.17
CA ALA A 677 19.29 -11.68 -10.78
C ALA A 677 18.14 -10.78 -10.24
N SER A 678 17.46 -10.06 -11.12
CA SER A 678 16.44 -9.06 -10.75
C SER A 678 15.02 -9.46 -11.15
N THR A 679 14.80 -10.51 -11.95
CA THR A 679 13.48 -10.80 -12.54
C THR A 679 13.09 -12.25 -12.36
N ALA A 680 11.91 -12.47 -11.81
CA ALA A 680 11.27 -13.78 -11.72
C ALA A 680 9.91 -13.80 -12.43
N VAL A 681 9.54 -14.95 -12.99
CA VAL A 681 8.20 -15.26 -13.50
C VAL A 681 7.65 -16.42 -12.68
N THR A 682 6.46 -16.25 -12.12
CA THR A 682 5.81 -17.27 -11.29
C THR A 682 4.54 -17.74 -11.99
N PHE A 683 4.37 -19.04 -12.07
CA PHE A 683 3.12 -19.70 -12.44
C PHE A 683 2.47 -20.24 -11.19
N ASP A 684 1.21 -19.93 -10.99
CA ASP A 684 0.47 -20.24 -9.77
C ASP A 684 -0.88 -20.88 -10.09
N TYR A 685 -1.26 -21.84 -9.26
CA TYR A 685 -2.54 -22.53 -9.32
C TYR A 685 -3.16 -22.61 -7.94
N GLN A 686 -4.44 -22.23 -7.85
CA GLN A 686 -5.22 -22.34 -6.62
C GLN A 686 -6.51 -23.13 -6.89
N LEU A 687 -6.87 -24.02 -5.96
CA LEU A 687 -8.12 -24.76 -5.95
C LEU A 687 -8.92 -24.40 -4.70
N PHE A 688 -10.08 -23.78 -4.87
CA PHE A 688 -11.00 -23.48 -3.77
C PHE A 688 -12.15 -24.49 -3.74
N ALA A 689 -12.32 -25.16 -2.61
CA ALA A 689 -13.53 -25.90 -2.30
C ALA A 689 -14.38 -25.09 -1.33
N ASN A 690 -15.70 -24.99 -1.62
CA ASN A 690 -16.68 -24.24 -0.84
C ASN A 690 -16.32 -22.74 -0.73
N PRO A 691 -16.09 -22.02 -1.84
CA PRO A 691 -15.70 -20.61 -1.81
C PRO A 691 -16.75 -19.77 -1.04
N GLY A 692 -16.27 -18.89 -0.15
CA GLY A 692 -17.14 -18.09 0.72
C GLY A 692 -17.93 -18.92 1.73
N PHE A 693 -17.35 -20.02 2.19
CA PHE A 693 -17.94 -20.99 3.13
C PHE A 693 -19.22 -21.66 2.63
N ASN A 694 -19.50 -21.61 1.32
CA ASN A 694 -20.74 -22.09 0.72
C ASN A 694 -20.55 -23.44 0.00
N GLY A 695 -21.08 -24.52 0.58
CA GLY A 695 -21.04 -25.87 0.01
C GLY A 695 -21.82 -26.06 -1.30
N ASP A 696 -22.65 -25.10 -1.68
CA ASP A 696 -23.41 -25.11 -2.93
C ASP A 696 -22.62 -24.49 -4.10
N ARG A 697 -21.42 -24.00 -3.84
CA ARG A 697 -20.54 -23.33 -4.80
C ARG A 697 -19.20 -24.05 -4.96
N GLY A 698 -18.59 -23.89 -6.12
CA GLY A 698 -17.29 -24.44 -6.44
C GLY A 698 -17.30 -25.91 -6.91
N PRO A 699 -16.12 -26.59 -7.02
CA PRO A 699 -14.80 -25.99 -6.78
C PRO A 699 -14.41 -24.93 -7.83
N VAL A 700 -13.53 -24.00 -7.44
CA VAL A 700 -12.97 -22.99 -8.33
C VAL A 700 -11.50 -23.33 -8.62
N ASN A 701 -11.15 -23.39 -9.90
CA ASN A 701 -9.76 -23.56 -10.35
C ASN A 701 -9.25 -22.21 -10.82
N LEU A 702 -8.31 -21.63 -10.11
CA LEU A 702 -7.74 -20.32 -10.42
C LEU A 702 -6.30 -20.49 -10.90
N PHE A 703 -5.96 -19.78 -11.95
CA PHE A 703 -4.62 -19.75 -12.53
C PHE A 703 -4.08 -18.33 -12.46
N ALA A 704 -2.78 -18.20 -12.14
CA ALA A 704 -2.12 -16.91 -12.14
C ALA A 704 -0.75 -16.96 -12.80
N THR A 705 -0.33 -15.81 -13.32
CA THR A 705 1.05 -15.56 -13.76
C THR A 705 1.49 -14.24 -13.16
N ARG A 706 2.62 -14.25 -12.45
CA ARG A 706 3.21 -13.07 -11.84
C ARG A 706 4.59 -12.82 -12.43
N ILE A 707 4.85 -11.59 -12.83
CA ILE A 707 6.17 -11.09 -13.20
C ILE A 707 6.61 -10.14 -12.09
N HIS A 708 7.73 -10.44 -11.45
CA HIS A 708 8.31 -9.62 -10.40
C HIS A 708 9.71 -9.18 -10.77
N TRP A 709 9.97 -7.89 -10.65
CA TRP A 709 11.27 -7.26 -10.82
C TRP A 709 11.66 -6.53 -9.54
N GLN A 710 12.92 -6.69 -9.12
CA GLN A 710 13.48 -6.01 -7.94
C GLN A 710 14.93 -5.58 -8.21
N TYR A 711 15.25 -4.35 -7.77
CA TYR A 711 16.59 -3.74 -7.84
C TYR A 711 17.04 -3.29 -6.46
#